data_b23a3a5f450e6b810ef2596a4e43ee2c
#
_entry.id   b23a3a5f450e6b810ef2596a4e43ee2c
#
_cell.length_a   1.000
_cell.length_b   1.000
_cell.length_c   1.000
_cell.angle_alpha   90.00
_cell.angle_beta   90.00
_cell.angle_gamma   90.00
#
_symmetry.space_group_name_H-M   'P 1'
#
loop_
_entity.id
_entity.type
_entity.pdbx_description
1 polymer ?
#
loop_
_entity_poly.entity_id
_entity_poly.type
_entity_poly.pdbx_seq_one_letter_code
_entity_poly.pdbx_strand_id
1 'polypeptide(L)'
;MRLILLAGLMLSVLAAHAQGVSGTVVGRSNDGKEESIIGAVVLWEGTRSGTVTDASGHYRIGVPPGAKRLIFQSINFVSDTLEYSGQTTIDVTLREATIDMGAVNVEGERSATYINSRDPQQFQVLNEKELCKAACCNLSESFETNASVDAAYADAITGTRQIRMLGLEGKYTQILFDNIPAVRGLSSTYGLTYVPGPWVKNIYITKGVGSISSGYESMAGQINVALKNPDTAERFHLNAYAGSGGRTELNLVVGPKKAEEHEEHEGHEDHEEEEEHEHHEHHQHIKGSLLAHAAMSQLRTDMNEDGFLDNPLFSNLSLRNEWHFDGHSGLGAQVALNYQNINTVSGQLDYNPTDEIRSQLWGVNTRTRRYEASTKVGYVFPDKPWKSFGSQFNALYHDQEGDYGFQSYNGEQRSGRVNLLFASRILNESNTFTTGFSYVFDDYRDTLTSNFPLIVNNPPYALSRQERIPGVFFEYTLNARDKFTMVVGLREDFHNVYGALFTPRLHARYSINDHMTLKVVGGMGYRTAVLVMDNVGMLASNRFIVIDGDQAPSNKYYGLDIEKSRNAGLVFTWKGDIRYRPATLSIDGFITNFESQVVVDYETPGYVYFYNLQGRSFSNSAQAELQWSPIRRFDIRMAYRWLEARTEYREGLRDRPLVNRHRAFTNLAFETRKKANGSQWRFDATVQWISRKRIPFVISNHGEHDKEPLSSWSDDYWQVMAQVTYVFKTNLELYVGGENLTNFMVHDAIVMGNETSSSLFDGSLLWGPVFGRMGYVGLRWML
;
A
#
# COMPACT_ATOMS: atom_id res chain seq x y z
N MET A 1 9.96 -53.07 4.81
CA MET A 1 8.79 -53.45 5.65
C MET A 1 8.49 -52.46 6.80
N ARG A 2 9.34 -51.47 7.11
CA ARG A 2 9.07 -50.43 8.13
C ARG A 2 8.49 -49.11 7.57
N LEU A 3 8.56 -48.87 6.24
CA LEU A 3 7.99 -47.67 5.60
C LEU A 3 6.50 -47.82 5.20
N ILE A 4 6.01 -49.06 5.07
CA ILE A 4 4.60 -49.32 4.69
C ILE A 4 3.69 -49.26 5.94
N LEU A 5 4.22 -49.48 7.14
CA LEU A 5 3.47 -49.35 8.40
C LEU A 5 3.27 -47.90 8.85
N LEU A 6 4.15 -46.97 8.47
CA LEU A 6 3.97 -45.53 8.76
C LEU A 6 2.95 -44.87 7.81
N ALA A 7 2.84 -45.32 6.57
CA ALA A 7 1.84 -44.83 5.63
C ALA A 7 0.43 -45.34 5.98
N GLY A 8 0.30 -46.53 6.57
CA GLY A 8 -0.98 -47.05 7.03
C GLY A 8 -1.51 -46.38 8.29
N LEU A 9 -0.62 -45.87 9.16
CA LEU A 9 -1.02 -45.16 10.35
C LEU A 9 -1.41 -43.71 10.14
N MET A 10 -0.95 -43.08 9.04
CA MET A 10 -1.39 -41.73 8.65
C MET A 10 -2.74 -41.71 7.89
N LEU A 11 -3.16 -42.83 7.31
CA LEU A 11 -4.47 -42.90 6.63
C LEU A 11 -5.63 -43.25 7.58
N SER A 12 -5.35 -43.72 8.80
CA SER A 12 -6.40 -44.11 9.76
C SER A 12 -6.85 -42.99 10.72
N VAL A 13 -6.25 -41.79 10.66
CA VAL A 13 -6.61 -40.64 11.52
C VAL A 13 -7.59 -39.67 10.80
N LEU A 14 -7.94 -39.89 9.53
CA LEU A 14 -8.78 -38.99 8.73
C LEU A 14 -10.26 -39.36 8.66
N ALA A 15 -10.77 -40.21 9.51
CA ALA A 15 -12.20 -40.56 9.60
C ALA A 15 -12.84 -40.13 10.91
N ALA A 16 -12.55 -38.93 11.39
CA ALA A 16 -13.46 -38.27 12.31
C ALA A 16 -14.59 -37.67 11.48
N HIS A 17 -15.76 -38.29 11.51
CA HIS A 17 -16.99 -37.73 10.94
C HIS A 17 -17.33 -36.45 11.70
N ALA A 18 -16.86 -35.32 11.23
CA ALA A 18 -17.37 -34.04 11.68
C ALA A 18 -18.87 -34.02 11.35
N GLN A 19 -19.75 -33.95 12.34
CA GLN A 19 -21.16 -33.67 12.12
C GLN A 19 -21.25 -32.36 11.34
N GLY A 20 -21.76 -32.41 10.12
CA GLY A 20 -21.96 -31.26 9.25
C GLY A 20 -23.44 -30.98 9.08
N VAL A 21 -23.79 -29.71 9.02
CA VAL A 21 -25.11 -29.24 8.57
C VAL A 21 -24.99 -28.90 7.10
N SER A 22 -25.99 -29.31 6.31
CA SER A 22 -26.12 -28.96 4.91
C SER A 22 -27.52 -28.45 4.64
N GLY A 23 -27.73 -27.74 3.55
CA GLY A 23 -29.06 -27.25 3.16
C GLY A 23 -28.97 -26.36 1.94
N THR A 24 -30.09 -25.73 1.61
CA THR A 24 -30.24 -24.84 0.46
C THR A 24 -30.65 -23.45 0.92
N VAL A 25 -30.06 -22.43 0.35
CA VAL A 25 -30.48 -21.05 0.55
C VAL A 25 -31.15 -20.57 -0.73
N VAL A 26 -32.40 -20.19 -0.62
CA VAL A 26 -33.25 -19.70 -1.70
C VAL A 26 -33.61 -18.23 -1.40
N GLY A 27 -33.59 -17.39 -2.40
CA GLY A 27 -34.06 -16.00 -2.34
C GLY A 27 -35.50 -15.94 -2.85
N ARG A 28 -36.38 -15.27 -2.11
CA ARG A 28 -37.73 -14.92 -2.57
C ARG A 28 -37.76 -13.45 -2.92
N SER A 29 -37.93 -13.16 -4.19
CA SER A 29 -38.11 -11.81 -4.71
C SER A 29 -39.49 -11.22 -4.30
N ASN A 30 -39.60 -9.90 -4.31
CA ASN A 30 -40.82 -9.18 -3.95
C ASN A 30 -42.02 -9.50 -4.89
N ASP A 31 -41.79 -10.05 -6.08
CA ASP A 31 -42.77 -10.58 -7.01
C ASP A 31 -43.15 -12.05 -6.73
N GLY A 32 -42.63 -12.68 -5.67
CA GLY A 32 -42.91 -14.03 -5.22
C GLY A 32 -42.11 -15.13 -5.92
N LYS A 33 -41.13 -14.80 -6.76
CA LYS A 33 -40.27 -15.74 -7.45
C LYS A 33 -39.17 -16.25 -6.55
N GLU A 34 -38.94 -17.55 -6.54
CA GLU A 34 -37.84 -18.17 -5.76
C GLU A 34 -36.69 -18.54 -6.67
N GLU A 35 -35.48 -18.11 -6.30
CA GLU A 35 -34.24 -18.45 -6.99
C GLU A 35 -33.15 -18.91 -5.98
N SER A 36 -32.37 -19.90 -6.38
CA SER A 36 -31.21 -20.34 -5.56
C SER A 36 -30.17 -19.24 -5.42
N ILE A 37 -29.78 -18.90 -4.21
CA ILE A 37 -28.78 -17.85 -3.99
C ILE A 37 -27.38 -18.44 -4.04
N ILE A 38 -26.57 -18.02 -5.03
CA ILE A 38 -25.16 -18.34 -5.15
C ILE A 38 -24.35 -17.40 -4.25
N GLY A 39 -23.40 -17.95 -3.48
CA GLY A 39 -22.49 -17.12 -2.67
C GLY A 39 -23.12 -16.53 -1.41
N ALA A 40 -24.32 -16.99 -1.00
CA ALA A 40 -24.86 -16.64 0.30
C ALA A 40 -23.90 -17.11 1.40
N VAL A 41 -23.59 -16.23 2.34
CA VAL A 41 -22.73 -16.52 3.47
C VAL A 41 -23.54 -17.24 4.55
N VAL A 42 -23.06 -18.41 4.99
CA VAL A 42 -23.63 -19.18 6.09
C VAL A 42 -22.58 -19.27 7.19
N LEU A 43 -22.88 -18.73 8.37
CA LEU A 43 -21.90 -18.68 9.47
C LEU A 43 -22.54 -19.02 10.82
N TRP A 44 -21.78 -19.62 11.70
CA TRP A 44 -22.18 -19.87 13.07
C TRP A 44 -22.03 -18.61 13.92
N GLU A 45 -23.12 -18.19 14.56
CA GLU A 45 -23.13 -17.01 15.42
C GLU A 45 -22.05 -17.07 16.50
N GLY A 46 -21.29 -15.98 16.66
CA GLY A 46 -20.21 -15.87 17.65
C GLY A 46 -18.98 -16.73 17.35
N THR A 47 -18.87 -17.32 16.14
CA THR A 47 -17.72 -18.13 15.73
C THR A 47 -17.10 -17.59 14.44
N ARG A 48 -15.92 -18.12 14.07
CA ARG A 48 -15.28 -17.84 12.76
C ARG A 48 -15.57 -18.93 11.72
N SER A 49 -16.44 -19.88 12.04
CA SER A 49 -16.79 -20.98 11.15
C SER A 49 -17.92 -20.55 10.22
N GLY A 50 -17.65 -20.46 8.93
CA GLY A 50 -18.59 -20.07 7.90
C GLY A 50 -18.30 -20.79 6.59
N THR A 51 -19.30 -20.83 5.71
CA THR A 51 -19.23 -21.34 4.36
C THR A 51 -20.05 -20.43 3.44
N VAL A 52 -20.02 -20.70 2.13
CA VAL A 52 -20.85 -20.02 1.16
C VAL A 52 -21.61 -21.05 0.32
N THR A 53 -22.78 -20.67 -0.19
CA THR A 53 -23.57 -21.53 -1.06
C THR A 53 -22.93 -21.66 -2.46
N ASP A 54 -23.12 -22.84 -3.07
CA ASP A 54 -22.71 -23.14 -4.45
C ASP A 54 -23.69 -22.55 -5.50
N ALA A 55 -23.46 -22.88 -6.77
CA ALA A 55 -24.27 -22.41 -7.89
C ALA A 55 -25.75 -22.87 -7.82
N SER A 56 -26.08 -23.89 -7.03
CA SER A 56 -27.43 -24.40 -6.80
C SER A 56 -28.03 -23.93 -5.46
N GLY A 57 -27.35 -23.01 -4.77
CA GLY A 57 -27.75 -22.53 -3.46
C GLY A 57 -27.46 -23.49 -2.32
N HIS A 58 -26.75 -24.63 -2.56
CA HIS A 58 -26.45 -25.58 -1.53
C HIS A 58 -25.23 -25.16 -0.72
N TYR A 59 -25.27 -25.43 0.59
CA TYR A 59 -24.13 -25.24 1.50
C TYR A 59 -23.88 -26.48 2.35
N ARG A 60 -22.66 -26.58 2.85
CA ARG A 60 -22.28 -27.54 3.88
C ARG A 60 -21.30 -26.90 4.84
N ILE A 61 -21.59 -26.99 6.13
CA ILE A 61 -20.79 -26.38 7.18
C ILE A 61 -20.59 -27.37 8.36
N GLY A 62 -19.35 -27.46 8.87
CA GLY A 62 -19.06 -28.23 10.07
C GLY A 62 -19.64 -27.58 11.33
N VAL A 63 -20.10 -28.37 12.29
CA VAL A 63 -20.68 -27.88 13.54
C VAL A 63 -19.57 -27.67 14.58
N PRO A 64 -19.23 -26.43 14.95
CA PRO A 64 -18.25 -26.19 16.01
C PRO A 64 -18.85 -26.49 17.38
N PRO A 65 -18.01 -26.89 18.38
CA PRO A 65 -18.50 -27.17 19.73
C PRO A 65 -19.20 -25.95 20.34
N GLY A 66 -20.45 -26.15 20.80
CA GLY A 66 -21.25 -25.09 21.40
C GLY A 66 -22.02 -24.20 20.45
N ALA A 67 -22.06 -24.52 19.15
CA ALA A 67 -22.85 -23.79 18.15
C ALA A 67 -24.36 -23.89 18.47
N LYS A 68 -25.07 -22.76 18.41
CA LYS A 68 -26.50 -22.67 18.72
C LYS A 68 -27.33 -22.06 17.59
N ARG A 69 -26.77 -21.13 16.82
CA ARG A 69 -27.51 -20.44 15.76
C ARG A 69 -26.65 -20.31 14.50
N LEU A 70 -27.32 -20.49 13.35
CA LEU A 70 -26.77 -20.25 12.02
C LEU A 70 -27.31 -18.93 11.47
N ILE A 71 -26.42 -18.10 10.94
CA ILE A 71 -26.76 -16.83 10.29
C ILE A 71 -26.61 -17.02 8.79
N PHE A 72 -27.60 -16.61 8.02
CA PHE A 72 -27.63 -16.66 6.56
C PHE A 72 -27.67 -15.24 6.02
N GLN A 73 -26.74 -14.88 5.14
CA GLN A 73 -26.61 -13.53 4.60
C GLN A 73 -26.30 -13.56 3.12
N SER A 74 -26.94 -12.69 2.36
CA SER A 74 -26.61 -12.46 0.95
C SER A 74 -26.84 -11.00 0.57
N ILE A 75 -26.11 -10.53 -0.43
CA ILE A 75 -26.30 -9.18 -1.00
C ILE A 75 -27.73 -9.13 -1.59
N ASN A 76 -28.46 -8.07 -1.31
CA ASN A 76 -29.86 -7.84 -1.73
C ASN A 76 -30.90 -8.72 -1.03
N PHE A 77 -30.57 -9.42 0.06
CA PHE A 77 -31.52 -10.18 0.84
C PHE A 77 -31.43 -9.84 2.33
N VAL A 78 -32.57 -9.87 3.01
CA VAL A 78 -32.62 -9.72 4.47
C VAL A 78 -31.96 -10.93 5.12
N SER A 79 -31.02 -10.69 6.02
CA SER A 79 -30.33 -11.76 6.76
C SER A 79 -31.30 -12.53 7.64
N ASP A 80 -31.16 -13.85 7.75
CA ASP A 80 -31.95 -14.70 8.63
C ASP A 80 -31.05 -15.50 9.59
N THR A 81 -31.57 -15.75 10.80
CA THR A 81 -30.83 -16.46 11.84
C THR A 81 -31.69 -17.60 12.41
N LEU A 82 -31.25 -18.84 12.21
CA LEU A 82 -31.96 -20.03 12.64
C LEU A 82 -31.29 -20.75 13.81
N GLU A 83 -32.09 -21.24 14.75
CA GLU A 83 -31.61 -22.05 15.87
C GLU A 83 -31.21 -23.46 15.43
N TYR A 84 -30.05 -23.90 15.91
CA TYR A 84 -29.54 -25.24 15.71
C TYR A 84 -29.78 -26.10 16.94
N SER A 85 -30.59 -27.16 16.75
CA SER A 85 -30.92 -28.15 17.78
C SER A 85 -30.47 -29.58 17.42
N GLY A 86 -29.47 -29.70 16.50
CA GLY A 86 -28.95 -31.02 16.07
C GLY A 86 -29.45 -31.45 14.67
N GLN A 87 -30.07 -30.58 13.91
CA GLN A 87 -30.52 -30.87 12.54
C GLN A 87 -29.34 -31.12 11.61
N THR A 88 -29.46 -32.10 10.72
CA THR A 88 -28.46 -32.38 9.66
C THR A 88 -28.72 -31.58 8.38
N THR A 89 -29.94 -31.08 8.21
CA THR A 89 -30.34 -30.26 7.05
C THR A 89 -31.14 -29.05 7.53
N ILE A 90 -30.78 -27.86 7.03
CA ILE A 90 -31.47 -26.60 7.31
C ILE A 90 -31.57 -25.83 5.98
N ASP A 91 -32.79 -25.74 5.44
CA ASP A 91 -33.08 -24.97 4.26
C ASP A 91 -33.66 -23.61 4.68
N VAL A 92 -33.25 -22.55 3.95
CA VAL A 92 -33.62 -21.16 4.29
C VAL A 92 -34.11 -20.43 3.05
N THR A 93 -35.19 -19.66 3.21
CA THR A 93 -35.65 -18.71 2.19
C THR A 93 -35.43 -17.29 2.68
N LEU A 94 -34.45 -16.60 2.08
CA LEU A 94 -34.16 -15.19 2.35
C LEU A 94 -35.15 -14.32 1.54
N ARG A 95 -35.65 -13.26 2.16
CA ARG A 95 -36.50 -12.27 1.47
C ARG A 95 -35.63 -11.23 0.81
N GLU A 96 -35.98 -10.81 -0.40
CA GLU A 96 -35.33 -9.72 -1.08
C GLU A 96 -35.46 -8.43 -0.26
N ALA A 97 -34.33 -7.79 0.04
CA ALA A 97 -34.32 -6.49 0.67
C ALA A 97 -34.70 -5.44 -0.38
N THR A 98 -35.67 -4.61 -0.10
CA THR A 98 -35.86 -3.35 -0.84
C THR A 98 -34.56 -2.55 -0.73
N ILE A 99 -33.96 -2.27 -1.87
CA ILE A 99 -32.58 -1.80 -2.01
C ILE A 99 -32.41 -0.47 -1.26
N ASP A 100 -31.90 -0.55 -0.04
CA ASP A 100 -31.03 0.47 0.48
C ASP A 100 -29.61 -0.11 0.35
N MET A 101 -28.74 0.47 -0.50
CA MET A 101 -27.36 0.04 -0.67
C MET A 101 -26.51 0.45 0.54
N GLY A 102 -27.00 0.21 1.74
CA GLY A 102 -26.23 0.21 2.96
C GLY A 102 -25.21 -0.93 2.88
N ALA A 103 -23.93 -0.60 2.94
CA ALA A 103 -22.87 -1.58 3.00
C ALA A 103 -23.19 -2.61 4.10
N VAL A 104 -23.40 -3.87 3.71
CA VAL A 104 -23.53 -4.97 4.67
C VAL A 104 -22.20 -5.06 5.43
N ASN A 105 -22.15 -4.47 6.61
CA ASN A 105 -21.05 -4.61 7.54
C ASN A 105 -21.10 -6.04 8.10
N VAL A 106 -20.51 -6.98 7.39
CA VAL A 106 -20.18 -8.29 7.96
C VAL A 106 -19.03 -8.07 8.92
N GLU A 107 -19.31 -7.76 10.17
CA GLU A 107 -18.33 -7.71 11.26
C GLU A 107 -17.87 -9.12 11.66
N GLY A 108 -17.29 -9.84 10.71
CA GLY A 108 -16.35 -10.90 11.07
C GLY A 108 -15.05 -10.22 11.49
N GLU A 109 -14.51 -10.52 12.67
CA GLU A 109 -13.17 -10.05 13.06
C GLU A 109 -12.14 -10.59 12.06
N ARG A 110 -11.87 -9.84 10.99
CA ARG A 110 -10.77 -10.14 10.09
C ARG A 110 -9.46 -9.82 10.78
N SER A 111 -8.44 -10.65 10.58
CA SER A 111 -7.11 -10.33 11.09
C SER A 111 -6.62 -9.01 10.51
N ALA A 112 -5.82 -8.28 11.27
CA ALA A 112 -5.30 -6.95 10.92
C ALA A 112 -4.61 -6.91 9.54
N THR A 113 -3.90 -7.99 9.20
CA THR A 113 -3.37 -8.25 7.85
C THR A 113 -3.86 -9.62 7.42
N TYR A 114 -4.34 -9.74 6.17
CA TYR A 114 -4.75 -11.03 5.64
C TYR A 114 -4.37 -11.19 4.16
N ILE A 115 -4.09 -12.45 3.78
CA ILE A 115 -3.81 -12.84 2.40
C ILE A 115 -5.14 -13.03 1.68
N ASN A 116 -5.37 -12.22 0.63
CA ASN A 116 -6.56 -12.32 -0.18
C ASN A 116 -6.42 -13.48 -1.16
N SER A 117 -7.04 -14.63 -0.85
CA SER A 117 -7.02 -15.82 -1.73
C SER A 117 -8.13 -15.84 -2.77
N ARG A 118 -9.12 -14.95 -2.69
CA ARG A 118 -10.27 -14.92 -3.60
C ARG A 118 -10.05 -14.05 -4.83
N ASP A 119 -9.46 -12.88 -4.67
CA ASP A 119 -9.16 -11.98 -5.76
C ASP A 119 -7.88 -12.44 -6.49
N PRO A 120 -7.89 -12.65 -7.82
CA PRO A 120 -6.69 -13.06 -8.56
C PRO A 120 -5.62 -11.96 -8.62
N GLN A 121 -6.00 -10.69 -8.53
CA GLN A 121 -5.08 -9.54 -8.62
C GLN A 121 -4.50 -9.16 -7.26
N GLN A 122 -5.29 -9.10 -6.20
CA GLN A 122 -4.83 -8.68 -4.86
C GLN A 122 -4.11 -9.81 -4.13
N PHE A 123 -2.94 -9.50 -3.56
CA PHE A 123 -2.17 -10.44 -2.76
C PHE A 123 -2.49 -10.33 -1.28
N GLN A 124 -2.38 -9.13 -0.71
CA GLN A 124 -2.48 -8.88 0.72
C GLN A 124 -3.29 -7.60 0.99
N VAL A 125 -4.02 -7.59 2.08
CA VAL A 125 -4.76 -6.43 2.56
C VAL A 125 -4.32 -6.12 4.00
N LEU A 126 -3.92 -4.87 4.23
CA LEU A 126 -3.68 -4.31 5.55
C LEU A 126 -4.88 -3.41 5.88
N ASN A 127 -5.54 -3.66 7.00
CA ASN A 127 -6.64 -2.83 7.46
C ASN A 127 -6.18 -1.84 8.54
N GLU A 128 -7.07 -0.98 8.98
CA GLU A 128 -6.83 0.04 9.99
C GLU A 128 -6.25 -0.54 11.31
N LYS A 129 -6.63 -1.78 11.71
CA LYS A 129 -6.06 -2.44 12.89
C LYS A 129 -4.56 -2.71 12.74
N GLU A 130 -4.08 -3.03 11.54
CA GLU A 130 -2.64 -3.21 11.28
C GLU A 130 -1.88 -1.89 11.43
N LEU A 131 -2.46 -0.81 10.90
CA LEU A 131 -1.87 0.53 10.97
C LEU A 131 -1.81 1.08 12.40
N CYS A 132 -2.61 0.52 13.31
CA CYS A 132 -2.60 0.88 14.74
C CYS A 132 -1.58 0.11 15.57
N LYS A 133 -0.87 -0.91 15.04
CA LYS A 133 0.12 -1.72 15.77
C LYS A 133 1.46 -1.03 16.00
N ALA A 134 1.76 -0.01 15.21
CA ALA A 134 2.88 0.89 15.38
C ALA A 134 2.38 2.34 15.24
N ALA A 135 3.17 3.32 15.61
CA ALA A 135 2.84 4.71 15.35
C ALA A 135 3.03 5.02 13.87
N CYS A 136 2.04 4.65 13.04
CA CYS A 136 2.06 4.95 11.62
C CYS A 136 1.72 6.43 11.40
N CYS A 137 2.72 7.28 11.46
CA CYS A 137 2.56 8.70 11.24
C CYS A 137 2.34 9.05 9.76
N ASN A 138 2.90 8.25 8.86
CA ASN A 138 2.70 8.39 7.41
C ASN A 138 2.68 7.02 6.70
N LEU A 139 2.37 7.03 5.40
CA LEU A 139 2.24 5.81 4.63
C LEU A 139 3.53 4.97 4.57
N SER A 140 4.72 5.55 4.59
CA SER A 140 5.98 4.79 4.55
C SER A 140 6.16 3.94 5.82
N GLU A 141 5.80 4.48 6.98
CA GLU A 141 5.87 3.80 8.27
C GLU A 141 4.85 2.66 8.38
N SER A 142 3.72 2.76 7.66
CA SER A 142 2.72 1.70 7.57
C SER A 142 3.27 0.38 7.02
N PHE A 143 4.40 0.40 6.32
CA PHE A 143 5.05 -0.79 5.77
C PHE A 143 6.13 -1.38 6.67
N GLU A 144 6.52 -0.75 7.76
CA GLU A 144 7.54 -1.28 8.67
C GLU A 144 7.12 -2.60 9.31
N THR A 145 5.83 -2.78 9.55
CA THR A 145 5.26 -4.04 10.04
C THR A 145 4.86 -5.00 8.91
N ASN A 146 5.27 -4.73 7.64
CA ASN A 146 4.92 -5.57 6.49
C ASN A 146 6.12 -6.40 6.02
N ALA A 147 5.89 -7.67 5.69
CA ALA A 147 6.93 -8.58 5.20
C ALA A 147 7.23 -8.43 3.71
N SER A 148 6.26 -7.94 2.92
CA SER A 148 6.33 -7.91 1.44
C SER A 148 6.88 -6.59 0.87
N VAL A 149 6.76 -5.52 1.65
CA VAL A 149 7.22 -4.17 1.29
C VAL A 149 8.28 -3.75 2.30
N ASP A 150 9.43 -3.32 1.83
CA ASP A 150 10.48 -2.76 2.68
C ASP A 150 10.33 -1.24 2.72
N ALA A 151 10.33 -0.66 3.92
CA ALA A 151 10.57 0.75 4.11
C ALA A 151 12.07 0.98 4.36
N ALA A 152 12.67 1.95 3.69
CA ALA A 152 14.08 2.29 3.83
C ALA A 152 14.27 3.81 3.70
N TYR A 153 15.30 4.34 4.31
CA TYR A 153 15.70 5.73 4.08
C TYR A 153 16.35 5.87 2.70
N ALA A 154 16.13 6.99 2.03
CA ALA A 154 16.74 7.31 0.74
C ALA A 154 18.20 7.74 0.90
N ASP A 155 18.51 8.40 2.01
CA ASP A 155 19.81 8.94 2.36
C ASP A 155 19.92 9.19 3.88
N ALA A 156 21.10 9.58 4.35
CA ALA A 156 21.40 9.79 5.77
C ALA A 156 21.02 11.20 6.30
N ILE A 157 20.63 12.13 5.42
CA ILE A 157 20.51 13.54 5.77
C ILE A 157 19.06 14.03 5.71
N THR A 158 18.35 13.72 4.62
CA THR A 158 17.01 14.30 4.38
C THR A 158 15.90 13.64 5.19
N GLY A 159 16.17 12.47 5.81
CA GLY A 159 15.15 11.67 6.49
C GLY A 159 14.06 11.13 5.58
N THR A 160 14.24 11.27 4.27
CA THR A 160 13.29 10.83 3.26
C THR A 160 13.20 9.31 3.23
N ARG A 161 11.99 8.77 3.28
CA ARG A 161 11.74 7.33 3.23
C ARG A 161 11.24 6.91 1.86
N GLN A 162 11.67 5.77 1.40
CA GLN A 162 11.20 5.09 0.19
C GLN A 162 10.81 3.66 0.49
N ILE A 163 9.97 3.09 -0.36
CA ILE A 163 9.64 1.67 -0.29
C ILE A 163 10.41 0.89 -1.34
N ARG A 164 10.54 -0.42 -1.10
CA ARG A 164 11.03 -1.40 -2.07
C ARG A 164 10.09 -2.60 -2.11
N MET A 165 9.80 -3.08 -3.31
CA MET A 165 8.99 -4.28 -3.52
C MET A 165 9.69 -5.20 -4.50
N LEU A 166 9.74 -6.51 -4.19
CA LEU A 166 10.46 -7.51 -4.99
C LEU A 166 11.93 -7.13 -5.27
N GLY A 167 12.59 -6.41 -4.35
CA GLY A 167 13.97 -5.94 -4.50
C GLY A 167 14.18 -4.76 -5.45
N LEU A 168 13.10 -4.17 -5.92
CA LEU A 168 13.11 -3.01 -6.79
C LEU A 168 12.69 -1.77 -6.00
N GLU A 169 13.25 -0.64 -6.38
CA GLU A 169 12.96 0.68 -5.80
C GLU A 169 11.48 1.06 -5.97
N GLY A 170 10.97 1.90 -5.08
CA GLY A 170 9.57 2.32 -5.06
C GLY A 170 9.05 2.90 -6.35
N LYS A 171 9.90 3.54 -7.15
CA LYS A 171 9.58 4.07 -8.47
C LYS A 171 9.02 3.02 -9.46
N TYR A 172 9.31 1.73 -9.26
CA TYR A 172 8.79 0.61 -10.05
C TYR A 172 7.48 0.02 -9.52
N THR A 173 7.02 0.51 -8.36
CA THR A 173 5.75 0.14 -7.75
C THR A 173 4.73 1.25 -7.99
N GLN A 174 3.63 0.94 -8.65
CA GLN A 174 2.57 1.91 -8.87
C GLN A 174 1.78 2.11 -7.57
N ILE A 175 1.75 3.34 -7.05
CA ILE A 175 1.02 3.69 -5.84
C ILE A 175 -0.19 4.54 -6.21
N LEU A 176 -1.37 4.07 -5.77
CA LEU A 176 -2.65 4.70 -6.03
C LEU A 176 -3.27 5.16 -4.71
N PHE A 177 -3.98 6.28 -4.77
CA PHE A 177 -4.91 6.70 -3.72
C PHE A 177 -6.33 6.60 -4.30
N ASP A 178 -7.18 5.79 -3.66
CA ASP A 178 -8.56 5.53 -4.13
C ASP A 178 -8.62 5.16 -5.63
N ASN A 179 -7.74 4.26 -6.08
CA ASN A 179 -7.59 3.80 -7.48
C ASN A 179 -7.13 4.88 -8.49
N ILE A 180 -6.61 6.01 -8.03
CA ILE A 180 -5.99 7.04 -8.88
C ILE A 180 -4.48 7.02 -8.67
N PRO A 181 -3.63 6.86 -9.73
CA PRO A 181 -2.18 6.94 -9.59
C PRO A 181 -1.73 8.28 -9.00
N ALA A 182 -1.06 8.26 -7.85
CA ALA A 182 -0.79 9.45 -7.04
C ALA A 182 0.70 9.71 -6.78
N VAL A 183 1.50 8.67 -6.53
CA VAL A 183 2.94 8.80 -6.25
C VAL A 183 3.72 8.57 -7.53
N ARG A 184 3.95 9.65 -8.27
CA ARG A 184 4.70 9.69 -9.53
C ARG A 184 5.21 11.11 -9.83
N GLY A 185 6.12 11.25 -10.77
CA GLY A 185 6.68 12.55 -11.14
C GLY A 185 7.42 13.19 -9.95
N LEU A 186 7.11 14.44 -9.63
CA LEU A 186 7.69 15.12 -8.47
C LEU A 186 7.35 14.47 -7.13
N SER A 187 6.27 13.70 -7.07
CA SER A 187 5.88 12.93 -5.87
C SER A 187 6.65 11.62 -5.70
N SER A 188 7.48 11.22 -6.66
CA SER A 188 8.08 9.86 -6.70
C SER A 188 8.77 9.46 -5.39
N THR A 189 9.52 10.33 -4.77
CA THR A 189 10.19 10.07 -3.49
C THR A 189 9.36 10.52 -2.29
N TYR A 190 8.85 11.75 -2.29
CA TYR A 190 8.17 12.33 -1.12
C TYR A 190 6.71 11.90 -0.96
N GLY A 191 6.08 11.32 -1.99
CA GLY A 191 4.65 11.04 -2.02
C GLY A 191 4.13 10.10 -0.91
N LEU A 192 5.01 9.30 -0.31
CA LEU A 192 4.65 8.46 0.84
C LEU A 192 4.37 9.26 2.12
N THR A 193 4.92 10.47 2.24
CA THR A 193 4.69 11.35 3.39
C THR A 193 3.41 12.19 3.26
N TYR A 194 2.76 12.18 2.08
CA TYR A 194 1.56 12.97 1.82
C TYR A 194 0.30 12.40 2.47
N VAL A 195 0.32 11.12 2.84
CA VAL A 195 -0.84 10.46 3.45
C VAL A 195 -0.52 10.10 4.90
N PRO A 196 -1.14 10.79 5.87
CA PRO A 196 -1.07 10.41 7.28
C PRO A 196 -1.70 9.03 7.51
N GLY A 197 -1.09 8.22 8.40
CA GLY A 197 -1.60 6.89 8.73
C GLY A 197 -3.07 6.87 9.18
N PRO A 198 -3.53 7.79 10.06
CA PRO A 198 -4.93 7.85 10.50
C PRO A 198 -5.96 8.13 9.40
N TRP A 199 -5.54 8.58 8.20
CA TRP A 199 -6.43 8.78 7.05
C TRP A 199 -6.69 7.50 6.26
N VAL A 200 -5.87 6.46 6.48
CA VAL A 200 -5.90 5.22 5.71
C VAL A 200 -6.95 4.27 6.28
N LYS A 201 -7.84 3.77 5.42
CA LYS A 201 -8.80 2.71 5.76
C LYS A 201 -8.25 1.32 5.50
N ASN A 202 -7.73 1.12 4.28
CA ASN A 202 -7.11 -0.15 3.87
C ASN A 202 -5.95 0.12 2.90
N ILE A 203 -4.97 -0.78 2.91
CA ILE A 203 -3.92 -0.84 1.89
C ILE A 203 -4.01 -2.18 1.19
N TYR A 204 -4.18 -2.15 -0.14
CA TYR A 204 -4.23 -3.32 -1.00
C TYR A 204 -2.90 -3.47 -1.73
N ILE A 205 -2.23 -4.59 -1.51
CA ILE A 205 -0.92 -4.88 -2.12
C ILE A 205 -1.10 -5.94 -3.18
N THR A 206 -0.65 -5.64 -4.40
CA THR A 206 -0.52 -6.56 -5.53
C THR A 206 0.95 -6.71 -5.86
N LYS A 207 1.49 -7.93 -5.79
CA LYS A 207 2.87 -8.24 -6.22
C LYS A 207 2.92 -8.53 -7.72
N GLY A 208 3.98 -8.13 -8.39
CA GLY A 208 4.14 -8.26 -9.83
C GLY A 208 3.46 -7.12 -10.59
N VAL A 209 2.64 -7.43 -11.59
CA VAL A 209 1.90 -6.42 -12.35
C VAL A 209 0.51 -6.19 -11.75
N GLY A 210 0.02 -4.95 -11.75
CA GLY A 210 -1.31 -4.58 -11.28
C GLY A 210 -2.39 -4.65 -12.38
N SER A 211 -3.58 -4.05 -12.13
CA SER A 211 -4.64 -3.93 -13.14
C SER A 211 -4.23 -3.00 -14.29
N ILE A 212 -4.63 -3.35 -15.51
CA ILE A 212 -4.40 -2.51 -16.70
C ILE A 212 -5.23 -1.23 -16.70
N SER A 213 -6.37 -1.20 -16.01
CA SER A 213 -7.23 -0.01 -15.92
C SER A 213 -6.54 1.16 -15.21
N SER A 214 -5.55 0.87 -14.36
CA SER A 214 -4.74 1.87 -13.63
C SER A 214 -3.57 2.43 -14.45
N GLY A 215 -3.32 1.89 -15.66
CA GLY A 215 -2.23 2.32 -16.55
C GLY A 215 -1.11 1.31 -16.73
N TYR A 216 -0.06 1.73 -17.41
CA TYR A 216 1.07 0.88 -17.83
C TYR A 216 2.23 0.82 -16.80
N GLU A 217 2.24 1.64 -15.76
CA GLU A 217 3.41 1.92 -14.90
C GLU A 217 3.71 0.86 -13.82
N SER A 218 2.86 -0.15 -13.61
CA SER A 218 3.12 -1.22 -12.64
C SER A 218 4.16 -2.22 -13.16
N MET A 219 5.36 -2.21 -12.59
CA MET A 219 6.49 -3.07 -12.99
C MET A 219 6.88 -4.08 -11.90
N ALA A 220 6.94 -3.67 -10.63
CA ALA A 220 7.24 -4.52 -9.48
C ALA A 220 5.99 -4.87 -8.66
N GLY A 221 4.97 -4.04 -8.74
CA GLY A 221 3.73 -4.22 -8.00
C GLY A 221 2.83 -3.00 -8.08
N GLN A 222 1.68 -3.14 -7.42
CA GLN A 222 0.72 -2.07 -7.24
C GLN A 222 0.28 -2.00 -5.79
N ILE A 223 0.27 -0.82 -5.22
CA ILE A 223 -0.24 -0.54 -3.89
C ILE A 223 -1.39 0.45 -4.04
N ASN A 224 -2.60 0.03 -3.66
CA ASN A 224 -3.75 0.93 -3.63
C ASN A 224 -4.11 1.25 -2.17
N VAL A 225 -4.06 2.52 -1.83
CA VAL A 225 -4.39 3.04 -0.50
C VAL A 225 -5.81 3.58 -0.57
N ALA A 226 -6.75 2.90 0.08
CA ALA A 226 -8.09 3.41 0.28
C ALA A 226 -8.10 4.36 1.47
N LEU A 227 -8.48 5.60 1.24
CA LEU A 227 -8.59 6.62 2.27
C LEU A 227 -9.97 6.58 2.95
N LYS A 228 -10.06 7.12 4.16
CA LYS A 228 -11.35 7.39 4.80
C LYS A 228 -12.10 8.43 3.97
N ASN A 229 -13.36 8.13 3.70
CA ASN A 229 -14.25 8.93 2.86
C ASN A 229 -15.60 9.13 3.58
N PRO A 230 -16.56 9.87 3.05
CA PRO A 230 -17.85 10.12 3.74
C PRO A 230 -18.60 8.87 4.20
N ASP A 231 -18.43 7.71 3.53
CA ASP A 231 -19.11 6.47 3.89
C ASP A 231 -18.38 5.67 4.97
N THR A 232 -17.07 5.87 5.12
CA THR A 232 -16.19 5.09 6.00
C THR A 232 -15.59 5.87 7.16
N ALA A 233 -15.63 7.21 7.10
CA ALA A 233 -15.12 8.09 8.15
C ALA A 233 -15.95 7.97 9.43
N GLU A 234 -15.29 8.03 10.56
CA GLU A 234 -15.92 8.21 11.85
C GLU A 234 -16.57 9.61 11.91
N ARG A 235 -17.65 9.78 12.68
CA ARG A 235 -18.24 11.09 12.90
C ARG A 235 -17.21 12.09 13.42
N PHE A 236 -16.32 11.60 14.28
CA PHE A 236 -15.18 12.35 14.80
C PHE A 236 -14.07 11.38 15.16
N HIS A 237 -12.87 11.61 14.64
CA HIS A 237 -11.66 10.89 15.03
C HIS A 237 -10.53 11.90 15.22
N LEU A 238 -10.00 11.95 16.41
CA LEU A 238 -8.83 12.74 16.79
C LEU A 238 -7.67 11.79 17.12
N ASN A 239 -6.52 11.99 16.52
CA ASN A 239 -5.28 11.33 16.89
C ASN A 239 -4.22 12.38 17.20
N ALA A 240 -3.62 12.31 18.39
CA ALA A 240 -2.48 13.11 18.81
C ALA A 240 -1.30 12.19 19.11
N TYR A 241 -0.10 12.60 18.69
CA TYR A 241 1.14 11.83 18.81
C TYR A 241 2.29 12.74 19.24
N ALA A 242 3.19 12.22 20.08
CA ALA A 242 4.45 12.86 20.44
C ALA A 242 5.55 11.79 20.58
N GLY A 243 6.70 12.02 19.93
CA GLY A 243 7.88 11.15 19.94
C GLY A 243 9.08 11.81 20.62
N SER A 244 9.96 11.00 21.21
CA SER A 244 11.19 11.46 21.87
C SER A 244 12.16 12.19 20.92
N GLY A 245 12.08 11.93 19.60
CA GLY A 245 12.82 12.67 18.57
C GLY A 245 12.27 14.07 18.25
N GLY A 246 11.31 14.59 19.03
CA GLY A 246 10.76 15.93 18.87
C GLY A 246 9.60 16.05 17.88
N ARG A 247 9.18 14.96 17.26
CA ARG A 247 8.03 14.90 16.34
C ARG A 247 6.72 14.96 17.13
N THR A 248 5.83 15.87 16.71
CA THR A 248 4.46 15.99 17.24
C THR A 248 3.47 16.03 16.09
N GLU A 249 2.31 15.39 16.25
CA GLU A 249 1.29 15.32 15.20
C GLU A 249 -0.12 15.44 15.78
N LEU A 250 -0.99 16.04 14.99
CA LEU A 250 -2.41 16.11 15.23
C LEU A 250 -3.16 15.73 13.94
N ASN A 251 -4.02 14.72 14.03
CA ASN A 251 -4.89 14.28 12.96
C ASN A 251 -6.34 14.42 13.37
N LEU A 252 -7.14 14.96 12.48
CA LEU A 252 -8.59 15.12 12.64
C LEU A 252 -9.29 14.50 11.43
N VAL A 253 -10.28 13.64 11.68
CA VAL A 253 -11.22 13.15 10.68
C VAL A 253 -12.63 13.50 11.17
N VAL A 254 -13.41 14.12 10.29
CA VAL A 254 -14.82 14.46 10.56
C VAL A 254 -15.64 13.89 9.39
N GLY A 255 -16.53 12.97 9.72
CA GLY A 255 -17.46 12.35 8.77
C GLY A 255 -18.91 12.76 9.05
N PRO A 256 -19.86 12.34 8.20
CA PRO A 256 -21.28 12.58 8.39
C PRO A 256 -21.80 11.80 9.61
N LYS A 257 -22.92 12.24 10.16
CA LYS A 257 -23.65 11.45 11.16
C LYS A 257 -24.17 10.19 10.45
N LYS A 258 -23.81 9.01 10.93
CA LYS A 258 -24.41 7.76 10.44
C LYS A 258 -25.91 7.82 10.77
N ALA A 259 -26.77 7.52 9.80
CA ALA A 259 -28.19 7.33 10.08
C ALA A 259 -28.30 6.22 11.14
N GLU A 260 -29.01 6.47 12.22
CA GLU A 260 -29.37 5.43 13.18
C GLU A 260 -30.21 4.42 12.40
N GLU A 261 -29.82 3.15 12.38
CA GLU A 261 -30.72 2.08 11.97
C GLU A 261 -31.89 2.14 12.96
N HIS A 262 -33.06 2.57 12.51
CA HIS A 262 -34.26 2.43 13.27
C HIS A 262 -34.47 0.93 13.48
N GLU A 263 -34.22 0.44 14.70
CA GLU A 263 -34.80 -0.81 15.16
C GLU A 263 -36.31 -0.60 15.10
N GLU A 264 -36.95 -1.24 14.13
CA GLU A 264 -38.42 -1.35 14.09
C GLU A 264 -38.82 -2.11 15.36
N HIS A 265 -39.27 -1.37 16.37
CA HIS A 265 -40.02 -1.94 17.46
C HIS A 265 -41.37 -2.40 16.87
N GLU A 266 -41.52 -3.71 16.70
CA GLU A 266 -42.81 -4.35 16.52
C GLU A 266 -43.65 -4.09 17.78
N GLY A 267 -44.43 -3.04 17.73
CA GLY A 267 -45.56 -2.80 18.63
C GLY A 267 -46.84 -3.05 17.84
N HIS A 268 -47.46 -4.20 18.04
CA HIS A 268 -48.81 -4.44 17.62
C HIS A 268 -49.75 -3.47 18.31
N GLU A 269 -50.47 -2.67 17.51
CA GLU A 269 -51.82 -2.23 17.85
C GLU A 269 -52.60 -1.94 16.55
N ASP A 270 -53.71 -2.67 16.38
CA ASP A 270 -54.68 -2.54 15.30
C ASP A 270 -55.31 -1.16 15.33
N HIS A 271 -55.27 -0.41 14.24
CA HIS A 271 -56.28 0.58 13.88
C HIS A 271 -56.39 0.70 12.36
N GLU A 272 -57.62 0.57 11.91
CA GLU A 272 -58.10 0.67 10.54
C GLU A 272 -58.01 2.12 10.01
N GLU A 273 -57.78 2.19 8.69
CA GLU A 273 -58.20 3.22 7.71
C GLU A 273 -57.69 4.66 7.95
N GLU A 274 -56.74 5.05 7.05
CA GLU A 274 -56.96 6.20 6.12
C GLU A 274 -55.80 6.21 5.11
N GLU A 275 -56.12 6.10 3.81
CA GLU A 275 -55.20 6.25 2.70
C GLU A 275 -54.71 7.71 2.62
N GLU A 276 -53.61 8.04 3.25
CA GLU A 276 -52.78 9.19 2.86
C GLU A 276 -51.53 8.67 2.13
N HIS A 277 -51.49 8.92 0.83
CA HIS A 277 -50.27 8.78 0.03
C HIS A 277 -49.20 9.74 0.57
N GLU A 278 -48.45 9.31 1.57
CA GLU A 278 -47.20 9.97 1.89
C GLU A 278 -46.25 9.73 0.72
N HIS A 279 -46.05 10.78 -0.09
CA HIS A 279 -44.93 10.90 -0.97
C HIS A 279 -43.69 10.85 -0.08
N HIS A 280 -43.04 9.69 0.03
CA HIS A 280 -41.66 9.60 0.52
C HIS A 280 -40.82 10.44 -0.43
N GLU A 281 -40.56 11.68 -0.04
CA GLU A 281 -39.54 12.52 -0.68
C GLU A 281 -38.24 11.77 -0.58
N HIS A 282 -37.83 11.17 -1.67
CA HIS A 282 -36.51 10.54 -1.84
C HIS A 282 -35.45 11.62 -1.81
N HIS A 283 -34.93 11.93 -0.63
CA HIS A 283 -33.86 12.90 -0.47
C HIS A 283 -32.57 12.38 -1.11
N GLN A 284 -32.07 13.10 -2.11
CA GLN A 284 -30.72 12.92 -2.62
C GLN A 284 -29.75 13.18 -1.46
N HIS A 285 -28.96 12.19 -1.08
CA HIS A 285 -28.03 12.33 0.05
C HIS A 285 -26.66 12.79 -0.43
N ILE A 286 -26.29 14.01 -0.06
CA ILE A 286 -24.92 14.50 -0.18
C ILE A 286 -24.25 14.30 1.17
N LYS A 287 -23.16 13.54 1.20
CA LYS A 287 -22.35 13.30 2.39
C LYS A 287 -20.97 13.94 2.20
N GLY A 288 -20.44 14.60 3.22
CA GLY A 288 -19.12 15.20 3.18
C GLY A 288 -18.22 14.73 4.32
N SER A 289 -16.91 14.66 4.09
CA SER A 289 -15.90 14.42 5.10
C SER A 289 -14.75 15.42 5.00
N LEU A 290 -14.13 15.71 6.15
CA LEU A 290 -12.94 16.54 6.26
C LEU A 290 -11.85 15.75 6.99
N LEU A 291 -10.68 15.67 6.39
CA LEU A 291 -9.47 15.09 6.97
C LEU A 291 -8.42 16.22 7.06
N ALA A 292 -7.88 16.44 8.26
CA ALA A 292 -6.85 17.44 8.50
C ALA A 292 -5.68 16.82 9.25
N HIS A 293 -4.46 17.19 8.89
CA HIS A 293 -3.23 16.74 9.51
C HIS A 293 -2.28 17.92 9.66
N ALA A 294 -1.75 18.07 10.87
CA ALA A 294 -0.66 18.99 11.18
C ALA A 294 0.43 18.23 11.92
N ALA A 295 1.68 18.38 11.48
CA ALA A 295 2.82 17.76 12.12
C ALA A 295 4.03 18.68 12.11
N MET A 296 4.87 18.58 13.15
CA MET A 296 6.13 19.31 13.23
C MET A 296 7.19 18.53 14.00
N SER A 297 8.46 18.81 13.68
CA SER A 297 9.62 18.43 14.48
C SER A 297 10.55 19.63 14.60
N GLN A 298 10.95 19.97 15.82
CA GLN A 298 11.78 21.14 16.10
C GLN A 298 13.02 20.81 16.96
N LEU A 299 13.16 19.54 17.39
CA LEU A 299 14.27 19.11 18.22
C LEU A 299 15.47 18.74 17.34
N ARG A 300 16.64 19.32 17.62
CA ARG A 300 17.90 18.99 16.98
C ARG A 300 18.55 17.85 17.76
N THR A 301 18.75 16.70 17.12
CA THR A 301 19.35 15.50 17.69
C THR A 301 20.44 14.97 16.78
N ASP A 302 21.54 14.54 17.41
CA ASP A 302 22.65 13.85 16.78
C ASP A 302 23.07 12.73 17.75
N MET A 303 22.46 11.55 17.61
CA MET A 303 22.65 10.40 18.50
C MET A 303 23.84 9.53 18.09
N ASN A 304 24.20 9.55 16.83
CA ASN A 304 25.33 8.82 16.27
C ASN A 304 26.64 9.64 16.25
N GLU A 305 26.57 10.91 16.70
CA GLU A 305 27.71 11.82 16.88
C GLU A 305 28.48 12.12 15.56
N ASP A 306 27.74 12.19 14.42
CA ASP A 306 28.33 12.48 13.11
C ASP A 306 28.32 13.97 12.75
N GLY A 307 27.74 14.82 13.60
CA GLY A 307 27.64 16.28 13.42
C GLY A 307 26.46 16.71 12.55
N PHE A 308 25.56 15.78 12.18
CA PHE A 308 24.37 16.05 11.39
C PHE A 308 23.08 15.75 12.18
N LEU A 309 21.97 16.26 11.69
CA LEU A 309 20.66 15.97 12.27
C LEU A 309 20.22 14.54 11.93
N ASP A 310 19.99 13.69 12.93
CA ASP A 310 19.40 12.35 12.75
C ASP A 310 17.99 12.42 12.14
N ASN A 311 17.20 13.40 12.57
CA ASN A 311 15.86 13.63 12.10
C ASN A 311 15.72 15.06 11.57
N PRO A 312 15.15 15.26 10.38
CA PRO A 312 14.94 16.60 9.87
C PRO A 312 13.98 17.40 10.76
N LEU A 313 14.21 18.69 10.84
CA LEU A 313 13.20 19.63 11.31
C LEU A 313 12.15 19.79 10.21
N PHE A 314 10.89 19.74 10.52
CA PHE A 314 9.86 19.90 9.50
C PHE A 314 8.58 20.52 10.04
N SER A 315 7.78 21.05 9.12
CA SER A 315 6.38 21.39 9.32
C SER A 315 5.55 20.84 8.16
N ASN A 316 4.44 20.20 8.47
CA ASN A 316 3.51 19.61 7.49
C ASN A 316 2.09 20.03 7.81
N LEU A 317 1.39 20.56 6.82
CA LEU A 317 -0.05 20.77 6.84
C LEU A 317 -0.67 20.09 5.64
N SER A 318 -1.55 19.13 5.90
CA SER A 318 -2.28 18.40 4.85
C SER A 318 -3.77 18.46 5.13
N LEU A 319 -4.56 18.73 4.10
CA LEU A 319 -6.02 18.82 4.16
C LEU A 319 -6.63 18.02 3.02
N ARG A 320 -7.70 17.27 3.32
CA ARG A 320 -8.54 16.60 2.32
C ARG A 320 -10.00 16.86 2.65
N ASN A 321 -10.75 17.31 1.66
CA ASN A 321 -12.19 17.43 1.77
C ASN A 321 -12.84 16.64 0.63
N GLU A 322 -13.82 15.79 0.97
CA GLU A 322 -14.44 14.88 0.00
C GLU A 322 -15.96 14.88 0.18
N TRP A 323 -16.67 14.86 -0.95
CA TRP A 323 -18.13 14.76 -1.03
C TRP A 323 -18.56 13.59 -1.90
N HIS A 324 -19.54 12.86 -1.41
CA HIS A 324 -20.25 11.81 -2.15
C HIS A 324 -21.67 12.24 -2.44
N PHE A 325 -22.12 11.94 -3.63
CA PHE A 325 -23.47 12.12 -4.10
C PHE A 325 -24.01 10.77 -4.57
N ASP A 326 -25.06 10.30 -3.94
CA ASP A 326 -25.75 9.07 -4.28
C ASP A 326 -27.14 9.40 -4.82
N GLY A 327 -27.37 9.11 -6.11
CA GLY A 327 -28.63 9.33 -6.79
C GLY A 327 -29.43 8.04 -6.96
N HIS A 328 -30.73 8.07 -6.75
CA HIS A 328 -31.63 6.92 -6.88
C HIS A 328 -31.69 6.30 -8.28
N SER A 329 -31.28 7.02 -9.32
CA SER A 329 -31.28 6.55 -10.70
C SER A 329 -30.06 5.69 -11.08
N GLY A 330 -29.25 5.23 -10.12
CA GLY A 330 -28.00 4.52 -10.36
C GLY A 330 -26.80 5.43 -10.68
N LEU A 331 -26.96 6.76 -10.55
CA LEU A 331 -25.87 7.74 -10.70
C LEU A 331 -25.22 7.98 -9.34
N GLY A 332 -23.91 7.78 -9.27
CA GLY A 332 -23.07 8.17 -8.13
C GLY A 332 -21.95 9.13 -8.56
N ALA A 333 -21.59 10.07 -7.70
CA ALA A 333 -20.48 10.97 -7.95
C ALA A 333 -19.66 11.21 -6.66
N GLN A 334 -18.35 11.39 -6.83
CA GLN A 334 -17.42 11.70 -5.76
C GLN A 334 -16.52 12.85 -6.21
N VAL A 335 -16.29 13.81 -5.32
CA VAL A 335 -15.38 14.93 -5.55
C VAL A 335 -14.46 15.04 -4.35
N ALA A 336 -13.15 15.07 -4.56
CA ALA A 336 -12.17 15.27 -3.50
C ALA A 336 -11.19 16.38 -3.85
N LEU A 337 -10.88 17.22 -2.86
CA LEU A 337 -9.88 18.29 -2.92
C LEU A 337 -8.80 18.01 -1.88
N ASN A 338 -7.54 18.04 -2.31
CA ASN A 338 -6.38 17.83 -1.45
C ASN A 338 -5.45 19.05 -1.50
N TYR A 339 -4.92 19.42 -0.35
CA TYR A 339 -3.88 20.43 -0.19
C TYR A 339 -2.77 19.91 0.71
N GLN A 340 -1.51 20.17 0.33
CA GLN A 340 -0.33 19.82 1.11
C GLN A 340 0.70 20.95 1.04
N ASN A 341 1.28 21.25 2.21
CA ASN A 341 2.41 22.16 2.35
C ASN A 341 3.39 21.57 3.37
N ILE A 342 4.58 21.23 2.89
CA ILE A 342 5.62 20.57 3.70
C ILE A 342 6.90 21.38 3.54
N ASN A 343 7.51 21.78 4.66
CA ASN A 343 8.81 22.41 4.70
C ASN A 343 9.73 21.53 5.55
N THR A 344 10.96 21.32 5.07
CA THR A 344 11.94 20.46 5.76
C THR A 344 13.30 21.12 5.78
N VAL A 345 13.97 21.08 6.93
CA VAL A 345 15.34 21.55 7.11
C VAL A 345 16.15 20.42 7.73
N SER A 346 17.31 20.09 7.16
CA SER A 346 18.23 19.09 7.66
C SER A 346 19.69 19.44 7.30
N GLY A 347 20.66 18.55 7.59
CA GLY A 347 22.07 18.79 7.34
C GLY A 347 22.86 18.88 8.63
N GLN A 348 23.97 19.63 8.64
CA GLN A 348 24.78 19.81 9.84
C GLN A 348 23.94 20.30 11.03
N LEU A 349 24.28 19.85 12.24
CA LEU A 349 23.46 20.03 13.44
C LEU A 349 23.02 21.48 13.66
N ASP A 350 23.89 22.45 13.40
CA ASP A 350 23.64 23.88 13.59
C ASP A 350 23.11 24.59 12.33
N TYR A 351 22.97 23.92 11.20
CA TYR A 351 22.50 24.55 9.97
C TYR A 351 21.13 25.21 10.16
N ASN A 352 21.04 26.48 9.71
CA ASN A 352 19.80 27.26 9.75
C ASN A 352 19.70 28.14 8.49
N PRO A 353 18.77 27.88 7.56
CA PRO A 353 18.67 28.62 6.30
C PRO A 353 18.29 30.10 6.48
N THR A 354 17.78 30.51 7.65
CA THR A 354 17.37 31.89 7.93
C THR A 354 18.41 32.71 8.67
N ASP A 355 19.52 32.11 9.08
CA ASP A 355 20.62 32.76 9.79
C ASP A 355 21.79 32.99 8.85
N GLU A 356 22.34 34.21 8.79
CA GLU A 356 23.39 34.60 7.83
C GLU A 356 24.70 33.78 7.94
N ILE A 357 25.05 33.37 9.16
CA ILE A 357 26.27 32.59 9.44
C ILE A 357 25.99 31.09 9.30
N ARG A 358 24.89 30.61 9.90
CA ARG A 358 24.55 29.19 9.96
C ARG A 358 24.03 28.65 8.64
N SER A 359 23.56 29.49 7.71
CA SER A 359 23.19 29.12 6.35
C SER A 359 24.40 28.75 5.48
N GLN A 360 25.63 29.08 5.91
CA GLN A 360 26.87 28.70 5.24
C GLN A 360 27.31 27.25 5.55
N LEU A 361 26.75 26.64 6.59
CA LEU A 361 26.93 25.23 6.87
C LEU A 361 26.28 24.37 5.77
N TRP A 362 26.78 23.15 5.56
CA TRP A 362 26.16 22.25 4.61
C TRP A 362 24.77 21.82 5.13
N GLY A 363 23.73 22.08 4.36
CA GLY A 363 22.39 21.78 4.79
C GLY A 363 21.41 21.60 3.64
N VAL A 364 20.23 21.12 3.99
CA VAL A 364 19.11 20.90 3.10
C VAL A 364 17.92 21.73 3.57
N ASN A 365 17.31 22.44 2.64
CA ASN A 365 16.10 23.20 2.89
C ASN A 365 15.12 22.94 1.75
N THR A 366 14.01 22.27 2.02
CA THR A 366 13.04 21.92 0.98
C THR A 366 11.64 22.45 1.29
N ARG A 367 10.89 22.75 0.24
CA ARG A 367 9.51 23.18 0.29
C ARG A 367 8.69 22.46 -0.77
N THR A 368 7.63 21.83 -0.34
CA THR A 368 6.66 21.14 -1.22
C THR A 368 5.29 21.80 -1.07
N ARG A 369 4.69 22.17 -2.19
CA ARG A 369 3.28 22.62 -2.25
C ARG A 369 2.54 21.81 -3.29
N ARG A 370 1.40 21.22 -2.90
CA ARG A 370 0.62 20.36 -3.79
C ARG A 370 -0.87 20.63 -3.64
N TYR A 371 -1.53 20.80 -4.78
CA TYR A 371 -2.96 20.99 -4.91
C TYR A 371 -3.49 19.93 -5.86
N GLU A 372 -4.51 19.22 -5.45
CA GLU A 372 -5.10 18.16 -6.26
C GLU A 372 -6.62 18.17 -6.15
N ALA A 373 -7.27 18.03 -7.29
CA ALA A 373 -8.71 17.82 -7.40
C ALA A 373 -8.98 16.54 -8.15
N SER A 374 -9.87 15.70 -7.62
CA SER A 374 -10.30 14.48 -8.29
C SER A 374 -11.82 14.35 -8.26
N THR A 375 -12.36 13.78 -9.34
CA THR A 375 -13.80 13.53 -9.49
C THR A 375 -13.99 12.13 -10.06
N LYS A 376 -14.93 11.38 -9.50
CA LYS A 376 -15.40 10.12 -10.06
C LYS A 376 -16.90 10.21 -10.27
N VAL A 377 -17.37 9.78 -11.44
CA VAL A 377 -18.79 9.69 -11.75
C VAL A 377 -19.06 8.30 -12.28
N GLY A 378 -20.00 7.61 -11.69
CA GLY A 378 -20.41 6.27 -12.05
C GLY A 378 -21.91 6.22 -12.35
N TYR A 379 -22.29 5.43 -13.33
CA TYR A 379 -23.68 5.11 -13.62
C TYR A 379 -23.84 3.60 -13.73
N VAL A 380 -24.64 3.03 -12.85
CA VAL A 380 -25.05 1.63 -12.88
C VAL A 380 -26.47 1.57 -13.46
N PHE A 381 -26.68 0.75 -14.51
CA PHE A 381 -27.98 0.62 -15.14
C PHE A 381 -28.92 -0.12 -14.19
N PRO A 382 -30.04 0.50 -13.71
CA PRO A 382 -30.91 -0.11 -12.69
C PRO A 382 -31.42 -1.49 -13.09
N ASP A 383 -31.90 -1.64 -14.33
CA ASP A 383 -32.40 -2.91 -14.86
C ASP A 383 -31.30 -3.92 -15.22
N LYS A 384 -30.05 -3.52 -15.19
CA LYS A 384 -28.90 -4.33 -15.58
C LYS A 384 -27.69 -3.99 -14.69
N PRO A 385 -27.71 -4.35 -13.39
CA PRO A 385 -26.68 -3.94 -12.43
C PRO A 385 -25.27 -4.44 -12.77
N TRP A 386 -25.16 -5.43 -13.67
CA TRP A 386 -23.86 -5.89 -14.22
C TRP A 386 -23.30 -4.97 -15.32
N LYS A 387 -24.05 -3.94 -15.72
CA LYS A 387 -23.64 -2.98 -16.75
C LYS A 387 -23.44 -1.62 -16.10
N SER A 388 -22.25 -1.07 -16.25
CA SER A 388 -21.92 0.22 -15.67
C SER A 388 -21.00 1.03 -16.57
N PHE A 389 -21.10 2.34 -16.42
CA PHE A 389 -20.18 3.31 -16.99
C PHE A 389 -19.53 4.09 -15.84
N GLY A 390 -18.22 4.27 -15.90
CA GLY A 390 -17.45 5.03 -14.91
C GLY A 390 -16.52 6.04 -15.58
N SER A 391 -16.34 7.17 -14.93
CA SER A 391 -15.35 8.17 -15.33
C SER A 391 -14.56 8.65 -14.12
N GLN A 392 -13.28 8.90 -14.32
CA GLN A 392 -12.36 9.47 -13.33
C GLN A 392 -11.63 10.64 -13.95
N PHE A 393 -11.61 11.77 -13.25
CA PHE A 393 -10.87 12.96 -13.61
C PHE A 393 -9.96 13.32 -12.45
N ASN A 394 -8.72 13.69 -12.75
CA ASN A 394 -7.77 14.16 -11.76
C ASN A 394 -6.97 15.33 -12.34
N ALA A 395 -6.81 16.37 -11.56
CA ALA A 395 -5.98 17.54 -11.87
C ALA A 395 -5.02 17.80 -10.70
N LEU A 396 -3.76 17.98 -10.99
CA LEU A 396 -2.69 18.18 -10.02
C LEU A 396 -1.81 19.38 -10.41
N TYR A 397 -1.53 20.22 -9.43
CA TYR A 397 -0.43 21.18 -9.43
C TYR A 397 0.52 20.86 -8.28
N HIS A 398 1.80 20.69 -8.58
CA HIS A 398 2.83 20.35 -7.60
C HIS A 398 4.07 21.23 -7.85
N ASP A 399 4.53 21.88 -6.82
CA ASP A 399 5.68 22.75 -6.79
C ASP A 399 6.65 22.25 -5.71
N GLN A 400 7.90 22.00 -6.10
CA GLN A 400 8.96 21.44 -5.28
C GLN A 400 10.20 22.30 -5.42
N GLU A 401 10.58 22.96 -4.35
CA GLU A 401 11.83 23.73 -4.24
C GLU A 401 12.76 23.06 -3.25
N GLY A 402 14.06 23.05 -3.49
CA GLY A 402 15.03 22.49 -2.55
C GLY A 402 16.45 22.93 -2.81
N ASP A 403 17.13 23.33 -1.72
CA ASP A 403 18.56 23.54 -1.66
C ASP A 403 19.22 22.37 -0.92
N TYR A 404 20.27 21.81 -1.47
CA TYR A 404 20.99 20.64 -0.97
C TYR A 404 22.50 20.93 -1.01
N GLY A 405 23.03 21.55 0.04
CA GLY A 405 24.41 22.01 0.06
C GLY A 405 24.72 22.94 -1.11
N PHE A 406 25.52 22.46 -2.07
CA PHE A 406 25.90 23.20 -3.26
C PHE A 406 24.96 23.02 -4.47
N GLN A 407 23.88 22.26 -4.30
CA GLN A 407 22.93 21.98 -5.38
C GLN A 407 21.56 22.58 -5.06
N SER A 408 20.88 23.13 -6.06
CA SER A 408 19.52 23.63 -5.94
C SER A 408 18.65 22.96 -6.98
N TYR A 409 17.49 22.49 -6.57
CA TYR A 409 16.47 21.89 -7.42
C TYR A 409 15.17 22.67 -7.35
N ASN A 410 14.62 23.02 -8.51
CA ASN A 410 13.29 23.62 -8.63
C ASN A 410 12.48 22.82 -9.65
N GLY A 411 11.34 22.31 -9.24
CA GLY A 411 10.44 21.52 -10.08
C GLY A 411 8.99 21.97 -9.97
N GLU A 412 8.34 22.13 -11.10
CA GLU A 412 6.90 22.37 -11.23
C GLU A 412 6.28 21.25 -12.07
N GLN A 413 5.18 20.67 -11.58
CA GLN A 413 4.40 19.66 -12.30
C GLN A 413 2.95 20.09 -12.40
N ARG A 414 2.41 20.04 -13.62
CA ARG A 414 0.98 20.16 -13.90
C ARG A 414 0.52 18.87 -14.56
N SER A 415 -0.45 18.20 -13.95
CA SER A 415 -0.95 16.92 -14.45
C SER A 415 -2.45 16.94 -14.61
N GLY A 416 -2.91 16.28 -15.67
CA GLY A 416 -4.32 16.02 -15.94
C GLY A 416 -4.53 14.56 -16.32
N ARG A 417 -5.55 13.92 -15.77
CA ARG A 417 -5.90 12.52 -16.11
C ARG A 417 -7.38 12.39 -16.33
N VAL A 418 -7.71 11.61 -17.34
CA VAL A 418 -9.08 11.18 -17.64
C VAL A 418 -9.04 9.66 -17.81
N ASN A 419 -9.96 8.95 -17.19
CA ASN A 419 -10.14 7.52 -17.36
C ASN A 419 -11.64 7.24 -17.50
N LEU A 420 -12.04 6.68 -18.64
CA LEU A 420 -13.43 6.30 -18.94
C LEU A 420 -13.50 4.79 -19.01
N LEU A 421 -14.45 4.21 -18.29
CA LEU A 421 -14.60 2.77 -18.15
C LEU A 421 -16.04 2.34 -18.49
N PHE A 422 -16.14 1.23 -19.17
CA PHE A 422 -17.40 0.56 -19.41
C PHE A 422 -17.25 -0.91 -19.02
N ALA A 423 -18.07 -1.39 -18.09
CA ALA A 423 -18.11 -2.77 -17.67
C ALA A 423 -19.43 -3.44 -18.06
N SER A 424 -19.36 -4.71 -18.47
CA SER A 424 -20.55 -5.51 -18.81
C SER A 424 -20.22 -7.00 -18.79
N ARG A 425 -21.23 -7.84 -19.05
CA ARG A 425 -21.12 -9.29 -19.24
C ARG A 425 -21.03 -9.65 -20.72
N ILE A 426 -20.35 -10.76 -21.03
CA ILE A 426 -20.34 -11.40 -22.34
C ILE A 426 -20.96 -12.79 -22.16
N LEU A 427 -22.05 -13.09 -22.87
CA LEU A 427 -22.72 -14.40 -22.91
C LEU A 427 -23.41 -14.79 -21.58
N ASN A 428 -22.70 -14.82 -20.45
CA ASN A 428 -23.23 -15.26 -19.16
C ASN A 428 -22.50 -14.55 -17.99
N GLU A 429 -22.91 -14.84 -16.75
CA GLU A 429 -22.38 -14.24 -15.54
C GLU A 429 -20.91 -14.56 -15.23
N SER A 430 -20.42 -15.71 -15.74
CA SER A 430 -19.04 -16.12 -15.56
C SER A 430 -18.07 -15.34 -16.44
N ASN A 431 -18.56 -14.59 -17.40
CA ASN A 431 -17.77 -13.87 -18.39
C ASN A 431 -18.08 -12.38 -18.33
N THR A 432 -17.19 -11.61 -17.74
CA THR A 432 -17.31 -10.15 -17.67
C THR A 432 -16.17 -9.48 -18.40
N PHE A 433 -16.37 -8.25 -18.81
CA PHE A 433 -15.30 -7.43 -19.38
C PHE A 433 -15.40 -5.99 -18.91
N THR A 434 -14.25 -5.36 -18.87
CA THR A 434 -14.11 -3.91 -18.70
C THR A 434 -13.28 -3.38 -19.85
N THR A 435 -13.76 -2.36 -20.53
CA THR A 435 -13.02 -1.65 -21.57
C THR A 435 -13.01 -0.18 -21.27
N GLY A 436 -12.04 0.55 -21.79
CA GLY A 436 -11.98 1.96 -21.53
C GLY A 436 -10.96 2.73 -22.35
N PHE A 437 -11.03 4.02 -22.16
CA PHE A 437 -10.13 5.02 -22.73
C PHE A 437 -9.50 5.81 -21.59
N SER A 438 -8.21 6.08 -21.69
CA SER A 438 -7.51 6.94 -20.76
C SER A 438 -6.72 8.03 -21.50
N TYR A 439 -6.55 9.17 -20.85
CA TYR A 439 -5.64 10.21 -21.32
C TYR A 439 -4.83 10.75 -20.16
N VAL A 440 -3.52 10.80 -20.31
CA VAL A 440 -2.59 11.37 -19.36
C VAL A 440 -1.90 12.56 -19.99
N PHE A 441 -1.93 13.68 -19.29
CA PHE A 441 -1.17 14.88 -19.60
C PHE A 441 -0.30 15.22 -18.39
N ASP A 442 1.02 15.34 -18.62
CA ASP A 442 1.98 15.78 -17.61
C ASP A 442 2.91 16.83 -18.23
N ASP A 443 3.04 17.98 -17.58
CA ASP A 443 4.00 19.05 -17.93
C ASP A 443 4.94 19.25 -16.74
N TYR A 444 6.21 18.92 -16.93
CA TYR A 444 7.26 19.03 -15.93
C TYR A 444 8.24 20.13 -16.34
N ARG A 445 8.58 21.02 -15.42
CA ARG A 445 9.55 22.10 -15.60
C ARG A 445 10.56 22.02 -14.47
N ASP A 446 11.61 21.27 -14.71
CA ASP A 446 12.61 20.96 -13.70
C ASP A 446 13.92 21.67 -14.04
N THR A 447 14.55 22.24 -13.02
CA THR A 447 15.89 22.84 -13.10
C THR A 447 16.75 22.35 -11.96
N LEU A 448 17.92 21.83 -12.27
CA LEU A 448 18.95 21.45 -11.32
C LEU A 448 20.17 22.32 -11.56
N THR A 449 20.60 23.06 -10.54
CA THR A 449 21.77 23.94 -10.57
C THR A 449 22.81 23.41 -9.57
N SER A 450 24.08 23.43 -9.96
CA SER A 450 25.18 23.10 -9.05
C SER A 450 26.13 24.30 -8.95
N ASN A 451 26.34 24.77 -7.73
CA ASN A 451 27.26 25.86 -7.38
C ASN A 451 28.54 25.33 -6.73
N PHE A 452 28.93 24.08 -7.00
CA PHE A 452 30.10 23.47 -6.39
C PHE A 452 31.39 24.22 -6.80
N PRO A 453 32.22 24.64 -5.86
CA PRO A 453 33.35 25.57 -6.11
C PRO A 453 34.40 25.13 -7.14
N LEU A 454 34.53 23.81 -7.36
CA LEU A 454 35.49 23.24 -8.32
C LEU A 454 35.02 23.24 -9.76
N ILE A 455 33.77 23.64 -10.03
CA ILE A 455 33.19 23.68 -11.38
C ILE A 455 32.95 25.13 -11.78
N VAL A 456 33.84 25.64 -12.62
CA VAL A 456 33.64 26.94 -13.27
C VAL A 456 32.79 26.73 -14.52
N ASN A 457 31.65 27.39 -14.60
CA ASN A 457 30.71 27.34 -15.73
C ASN A 457 29.92 26.01 -15.91
N ASN A 458 29.33 25.47 -14.86
CA ASN A 458 28.36 24.39 -15.02
C ASN A 458 26.96 24.99 -15.30
N PRO A 459 26.45 24.91 -16.56
CA PRO A 459 25.11 25.43 -16.85
C PRO A 459 24.06 24.60 -16.09
N PRO A 460 22.95 25.20 -15.67
CA PRO A 460 21.87 24.46 -15.06
C PRO A 460 21.33 23.38 -16.00
N TYR A 461 21.03 22.20 -15.47
CA TYR A 461 20.28 21.18 -16.21
C TYR A 461 18.81 21.57 -16.27
N ALA A 462 18.31 21.95 -17.46
CA ALA A 462 16.89 22.08 -17.73
C ALA A 462 16.34 20.69 -18.08
N LEU A 463 15.61 20.10 -17.15
CA LEU A 463 15.08 18.73 -17.25
C LEU A 463 13.59 18.71 -17.63
N SER A 464 13.11 19.76 -18.31
CA SER A 464 11.70 19.93 -18.66
C SER A 464 11.23 18.92 -19.68
N ARG A 465 10.00 18.41 -19.49
CA ARG A 465 9.37 17.48 -20.43
C ARG A 465 7.85 17.61 -20.42
N GLN A 466 7.21 17.24 -21.51
CA GLN A 466 5.76 17.19 -21.63
C GLN A 466 5.33 15.82 -22.17
N GLU A 467 4.45 15.15 -21.42
CA GLU A 467 3.90 13.85 -21.79
C GLU A 467 2.42 13.98 -22.17
N ARG A 468 2.03 13.37 -23.29
CA ARG A 468 0.65 13.28 -23.78
C ARG A 468 0.40 11.85 -24.21
N ILE A 469 -0.42 11.14 -23.45
CA ILE A 469 -0.51 9.69 -23.58
C ILE A 469 -1.98 9.28 -23.60
N PRO A 470 -2.63 9.27 -24.79
CA PRO A 470 -3.89 8.56 -24.94
C PRO A 470 -3.67 7.06 -24.88
N GLY A 471 -4.61 6.33 -24.30
CA GLY A 471 -4.55 4.87 -24.18
C GLY A 471 -5.92 4.23 -24.24
N VAL A 472 -5.96 3.00 -24.73
CA VAL A 472 -7.14 2.16 -24.76
C VAL A 472 -6.85 0.83 -24.09
N PHE A 473 -7.83 0.24 -23.43
CA PHE A 473 -7.65 -1.05 -22.78
C PHE A 473 -8.91 -1.91 -22.82
N PHE A 474 -8.67 -3.21 -22.72
CA PHE A 474 -9.70 -4.24 -22.62
C PHE A 474 -9.25 -5.28 -21.61
N GLU A 475 -10.06 -5.52 -20.59
CA GLU A 475 -9.85 -6.54 -19.56
C GLU A 475 -11.02 -7.52 -19.59
N TYR A 476 -10.69 -8.81 -19.74
CA TYR A 476 -11.64 -9.89 -19.72
C TYR A 476 -11.46 -10.71 -18.46
N THR A 477 -12.54 -10.98 -17.76
CA THR A 477 -12.57 -11.82 -16.56
C THR A 477 -13.44 -13.04 -16.80
N LEU A 478 -12.84 -14.22 -16.66
CA LEU A 478 -13.51 -15.50 -16.60
C LEU A 478 -13.58 -15.98 -15.15
N ASN A 479 -14.78 -16.25 -14.65
CA ASN A 479 -14.99 -16.90 -13.35
C ASN A 479 -15.72 -18.23 -13.55
N ALA A 480 -14.95 -19.34 -13.57
CA ALA A 480 -15.49 -20.67 -13.79
C ALA A 480 -15.76 -21.35 -12.44
N ARG A 481 -17.04 -21.30 -11.98
CA ARG A 481 -17.56 -22.00 -10.81
C ARG A 481 -16.71 -21.74 -9.53
N ASP A 482 -16.24 -20.53 -9.32
CA ASP A 482 -15.37 -20.12 -8.20
C ASP A 482 -14.06 -20.93 -8.04
N LYS A 483 -13.89 -21.97 -8.85
CA LYS A 483 -12.72 -22.84 -8.84
C LYS A 483 -11.56 -22.26 -9.65
N PHE A 484 -11.86 -21.62 -10.76
CA PHE A 484 -10.88 -20.98 -11.63
C PHE A 484 -11.33 -19.59 -12.02
N THR A 485 -10.51 -18.60 -11.71
CA THR A 485 -10.71 -17.21 -12.14
C THR A 485 -9.51 -16.76 -12.93
N MET A 486 -9.74 -16.14 -14.08
CA MET A 486 -8.69 -15.61 -14.95
C MET A 486 -9.05 -14.19 -15.39
N VAL A 487 -8.09 -13.27 -15.27
CA VAL A 487 -8.19 -11.91 -15.78
C VAL A 487 -7.10 -11.71 -16.81
N VAL A 488 -7.50 -11.44 -18.04
CA VAL A 488 -6.59 -11.11 -19.16
C VAL A 488 -6.81 -9.67 -19.54
N GLY A 489 -5.75 -8.88 -19.45
CA GLY A 489 -5.77 -7.48 -19.79
C GLY A 489 -4.85 -7.17 -20.97
N LEU A 490 -5.34 -6.37 -21.91
CA LEU A 490 -4.60 -5.83 -23.04
C LEU A 490 -4.75 -4.32 -23.04
N ARG A 491 -3.64 -3.62 -23.11
CA ARG A 491 -3.61 -2.15 -23.12
C ARG A 491 -2.61 -1.65 -24.13
N GLU A 492 -2.97 -0.61 -24.86
CA GLU A 492 -2.11 0.14 -25.76
C GLU A 492 -2.13 1.62 -25.40
N ASP A 493 -0.97 2.17 -25.09
CA ASP A 493 -0.78 3.59 -24.82
C ASP A 493 0.10 4.21 -25.90
N PHE A 494 -0.26 5.40 -26.35
CA PHE A 494 0.47 6.11 -27.40
C PHE A 494 1.22 7.30 -26.79
N HIS A 495 2.47 7.04 -26.42
CA HIS A 495 3.32 8.08 -25.84
C HIS A 495 3.87 9.00 -26.92
N ASN A 496 3.74 10.32 -26.73
CA ASN A 496 4.16 11.32 -27.72
C ASN A 496 5.65 11.29 -28.10
N VAL A 497 6.51 10.69 -27.26
CA VAL A 497 7.96 10.58 -27.48
C VAL A 497 8.36 9.13 -27.81
N TYR A 498 7.87 8.17 -27.01
CA TYR A 498 8.32 6.77 -27.11
C TYR A 498 7.43 5.88 -28.00
N GLY A 499 6.34 6.44 -28.56
CA GLY A 499 5.44 5.72 -29.46
C GLY A 499 4.49 4.78 -28.73
N ALA A 500 4.16 3.66 -29.36
CA ALA A 500 3.18 2.70 -28.89
C ALA A 500 3.75 1.80 -27.76
N LEU A 501 3.01 1.67 -26.66
CA LEU A 501 3.37 0.92 -25.46
C LEU A 501 2.34 -0.19 -25.22
N PHE A 502 2.60 -1.38 -25.75
CA PHE A 502 1.71 -2.52 -25.60
C PHE A 502 1.93 -3.22 -24.25
N THR A 503 0.91 -3.29 -23.43
CA THR A 503 0.95 -3.81 -22.05
C THR A 503 -0.01 -4.98 -21.88
N PRO A 504 0.39 -6.23 -22.16
CA PRO A 504 -0.39 -7.43 -21.83
C PRO A 504 -0.19 -7.81 -20.36
N ARG A 505 -1.28 -8.21 -19.68
CA ARG A 505 -1.26 -8.70 -18.29
C ARG A 505 -2.18 -9.91 -18.14
N LEU A 506 -1.76 -10.84 -17.28
CA LEU A 506 -2.51 -12.05 -16.94
C LEU A 506 -2.48 -12.23 -15.42
N HIS A 507 -3.66 -12.44 -14.85
CA HIS A 507 -3.82 -12.93 -13.49
C HIS A 507 -4.74 -14.15 -13.54
N ALA A 508 -4.29 -15.26 -12.98
CA ALA A 508 -5.10 -16.45 -12.90
C ALA A 508 -5.08 -17.01 -11.48
N ARG A 509 -6.21 -17.49 -11.02
CA ARG A 509 -6.39 -18.12 -9.72
C ARG A 509 -7.04 -19.49 -9.93
N TYR A 510 -6.48 -20.52 -9.30
CA TYR A 510 -7.04 -21.85 -9.28
C TYR A 510 -7.17 -22.34 -7.83
N SER A 511 -8.40 -22.63 -7.39
CA SER A 511 -8.66 -23.29 -6.12
C SER A 511 -8.48 -24.80 -6.31
N ILE A 512 -7.37 -25.34 -5.80
CA ILE A 512 -7.09 -26.78 -5.84
C ILE A 512 -8.16 -27.51 -5.03
N ASN A 513 -8.46 -26.96 -3.86
CA ASN A 513 -9.56 -27.33 -2.97
C ASN A 513 -9.93 -26.13 -2.08
N ASP A 514 -10.82 -26.30 -1.09
CA ASP A 514 -11.28 -25.22 -0.20
C ASP A 514 -10.16 -24.62 0.67
N HIS A 515 -9.05 -25.34 0.81
CA HIS A 515 -7.91 -24.94 1.64
C HIS A 515 -6.73 -24.44 0.83
N MET A 516 -6.61 -24.79 -0.45
CA MET A 516 -5.41 -24.54 -1.25
C MET A 516 -5.74 -23.75 -2.51
N THR A 517 -5.03 -22.67 -2.70
CA THR A 517 -5.17 -21.80 -3.88
C THR A 517 -3.81 -21.55 -4.52
N LEU A 518 -3.78 -21.62 -5.83
CA LEU A 518 -2.64 -21.24 -6.66
C LEU A 518 -2.98 -20.00 -7.48
N LYS A 519 -2.10 -19.01 -7.49
CA LYS A 519 -2.22 -17.84 -8.37
C LYS A 519 -1.01 -17.73 -9.27
N VAL A 520 -1.26 -17.33 -10.52
CA VAL A 520 -0.24 -17.02 -11.52
C VAL A 520 -0.43 -15.57 -11.93
N VAL A 521 0.66 -14.84 -12.01
CA VAL A 521 0.71 -13.43 -12.42
C VAL A 521 1.76 -13.28 -13.50
N GLY A 522 1.49 -12.52 -14.53
CA GLY A 522 2.50 -12.20 -15.54
C GLY A 522 2.10 -11.01 -16.39
N GLY A 523 3.08 -10.28 -16.89
CA GLY A 523 2.82 -9.13 -17.75
C GLY A 523 4.01 -8.23 -17.95
N MET A 524 3.72 -7.08 -18.56
CA MET A 524 4.69 -6.05 -18.88
C MET A 524 4.32 -4.74 -18.19
N GLY A 525 5.35 -3.91 -17.95
CA GLY A 525 5.20 -2.56 -17.47
C GLY A 525 6.23 -1.63 -18.11
N TYR A 526 5.88 -0.35 -18.19
CA TYR A 526 6.73 0.71 -18.74
C TYR A 526 6.78 1.88 -17.77
N ARG A 527 7.82 2.70 -17.88
CA ARG A 527 7.94 3.90 -17.07
C ARG A 527 8.89 4.91 -17.74
N THR A 528 8.53 6.19 -17.68
CA THR A 528 9.44 7.28 -18.00
C THR A 528 10.20 7.68 -16.73
N ALA A 529 11.52 7.69 -16.78
CA ALA A 529 12.36 8.05 -15.64
C ALA A 529 12.24 9.55 -15.29
N VAL A 530 12.18 9.88 -14.00
CA VAL A 530 12.25 11.23 -13.44
C VAL A 530 13.58 11.38 -12.70
N LEU A 531 14.63 11.79 -13.41
CA LEU A 531 16.01 11.61 -12.97
C LEU A 531 16.28 12.08 -11.53
N VAL A 532 15.89 13.30 -11.18
CA VAL A 532 16.16 13.86 -9.85
C VAL A 532 15.20 13.30 -8.82
N MET A 533 13.88 13.42 -9.05
CA MET A 533 12.89 13.05 -8.03
C MET A 533 12.74 11.55 -7.78
N ASP A 534 13.19 10.70 -8.70
CA ASP A 534 13.32 9.26 -8.44
C ASP A 534 14.53 8.91 -7.58
N ASN A 535 15.50 9.80 -7.50
CA ASN A 535 16.81 9.55 -6.91
C ASN A 535 17.26 10.73 -6.03
N VAL A 536 16.33 11.39 -5.34
CA VAL A 536 16.60 12.62 -4.57
C VAL A 536 17.69 12.43 -3.52
N GLY A 537 17.88 11.23 -2.99
CA GLY A 537 18.94 10.91 -2.06
C GLY A 537 20.35 11.21 -2.60
N MET A 538 20.56 11.24 -3.95
CA MET A 538 21.83 11.63 -4.54
C MET A 538 22.19 13.10 -4.23
N LEU A 539 21.18 13.95 -4.01
CA LEU A 539 21.39 15.36 -3.66
C LEU A 539 21.91 15.55 -2.23
N ALA A 540 21.81 14.52 -1.38
CA ALA A 540 22.45 14.49 -0.06
C ALA A 540 23.97 14.24 -0.17
N SER A 541 24.60 14.68 -1.26
CA SER A 541 26.02 14.53 -1.55
C SER A 541 26.52 15.65 -2.45
N ASN A 542 27.85 15.76 -2.59
CA ASN A 542 28.48 16.64 -3.56
C ASN A 542 28.85 15.93 -4.87
N ARG A 543 28.26 14.76 -5.15
CA ARG A 543 28.54 13.99 -6.37
C ARG A 543 28.20 14.78 -7.64
N PHE A 544 29.06 14.67 -8.63
CA PHE A 544 28.83 15.22 -9.96
C PHE A 544 27.81 14.37 -10.72
N ILE A 545 26.73 15.00 -11.17
CA ILE A 545 25.67 14.32 -11.91
C ILE A 545 26.03 14.32 -13.40
N VAL A 546 26.09 13.13 -14.00
CA VAL A 546 26.41 12.94 -15.42
C VAL A 546 25.29 12.18 -16.09
N ILE A 547 24.65 12.81 -17.07
CA ILE A 547 23.62 12.18 -17.90
C ILE A 547 24.27 11.76 -19.21
N ASP A 548 24.49 10.45 -19.37
CA ASP A 548 25.14 9.85 -20.53
C ASP A 548 24.09 9.16 -21.40
N GLY A 549 23.25 10.00 -21.99
CA GLY A 549 22.23 9.60 -22.95
C GLY A 549 22.74 9.65 -24.39
N ASP A 550 21.87 9.28 -25.35
CA ASP A 550 22.17 9.33 -26.78
C ASP A 550 22.54 10.77 -27.21
N GLN A 551 23.75 10.96 -27.72
CA GLN A 551 24.31 12.28 -28.12
C GLN A 551 23.75 12.77 -29.46
N ALA A 552 23.14 11.94 -30.30
CA ALA A 552 22.50 12.35 -31.56
C ALA A 552 21.21 13.14 -31.27
N PRO A 553 20.64 13.93 -32.18
CA PRO A 553 19.38 14.61 -31.98
C PRO A 553 18.27 13.57 -31.72
N SER A 554 18.18 13.11 -30.51
CA SER A 554 17.24 12.16 -30.01
C SER A 554 16.04 12.94 -29.51
N ASN A 555 14.83 12.57 -29.96
CA ASN A 555 13.59 13.12 -29.41
C ASN A 555 13.29 12.58 -27.99
N LYS A 556 14.13 11.67 -27.47
CA LYS A 556 13.96 11.07 -26.14
C LYS A 556 14.28 12.09 -25.04
N TYR A 557 13.58 12.01 -23.92
CA TYR A 557 13.90 12.82 -22.75
C TYR A 557 15.29 12.46 -22.22
N TYR A 558 16.16 13.45 -22.14
CA TYR A 558 17.57 13.34 -21.70
C TYR A 558 18.44 12.39 -22.55
N GLY A 559 17.98 11.98 -23.74
CA GLY A 559 18.62 10.93 -24.54
C GLY A 559 18.44 9.52 -23.97
N LEU A 560 17.56 9.35 -22.99
CA LEU A 560 17.36 8.07 -22.29
C LEU A 560 16.11 7.33 -22.80
N ASP A 561 16.16 6.01 -22.79
CA ASP A 561 15.06 5.14 -23.18
C ASP A 561 13.96 5.08 -22.13
N ILE A 562 12.73 4.75 -22.57
CA ILE A 562 11.67 4.37 -21.65
C ILE A 562 12.07 3.07 -20.93
N GLU A 563 11.86 3.01 -19.62
CA GLU A 563 12.08 1.79 -18.87
C GLU A 563 11.00 0.75 -19.19
N LYS A 564 11.40 -0.51 -19.40
CA LYS A 564 10.51 -1.60 -19.78
C LYS A 564 10.89 -2.87 -19.05
N SER A 565 9.92 -3.54 -18.42
CA SER A 565 10.14 -4.81 -17.75
C SER A 565 9.10 -5.86 -18.07
N ARG A 566 9.49 -7.12 -17.90
CA ARG A 566 8.62 -8.30 -17.86
C ARG A 566 8.64 -8.87 -16.46
N ASN A 567 7.46 -9.19 -15.95
CA ASN A 567 7.29 -9.79 -14.63
C ASN A 567 6.50 -11.09 -14.75
N ALA A 568 6.87 -12.09 -13.96
CA ALA A 568 6.13 -13.34 -13.78
C ALA A 568 6.20 -13.76 -12.32
N GLY A 569 5.11 -14.31 -11.81
CA GLY A 569 5.01 -14.74 -10.42
C GLY A 569 4.05 -15.88 -10.20
N LEU A 570 4.32 -16.65 -9.15
CA LEU A 570 3.52 -17.75 -8.66
C LEU A 570 3.29 -17.57 -7.17
N VAL A 571 2.04 -17.76 -6.72
CA VAL A 571 1.66 -17.67 -5.31
C VAL A 571 0.84 -18.88 -4.93
N PHE A 572 1.32 -19.66 -3.97
CA PHE A 572 0.59 -20.74 -3.33
C PHE A 572 0.09 -20.28 -1.96
N THR A 573 -1.17 -20.50 -1.67
CA THR A 573 -1.77 -20.19 -0.36
C THR A 573 -2.49 -21.41 0.16
N TRP A 574 -2.17 -21.80 1.40
CA TRP A 574 -2.89 -22.79 2.17
C TRP A 574 -3.59 -22.12 3.35
N LYS A 575 -4.87 -22.43 3.56
CA LYS A 575 -5.68 -22.02 4.71
C LYS A 575 -6.25 -23.24 5.40
N GLY A 576 -6.03 -23.35 6.68
CA GLY A 576 -6.49 -24.50 7.47
C GLY A 576 -6.21 -24.28 8.94
N ASP A 577 -6.27 -25.35 9.69
CA ASP A 577 -6.05 -25.32 11.14
C ASP A 577 -4.74 -26.03 11.51
N ILE A 578 -3.93 -25.38 12.35
CA ILE A 578 -2.81 -25.99 13.06
C ILE A 578 -3.26 -26.16 14.51
N ARG A 579 -3.35 -27.42 15.00
CA ARG A 579 -3.85 -27.74 16.35
C ARG A 579 -5.21 -27.10 16.64
N TYR A 580 -6.18 -27.25 15.71
CA TYR A 580 -7.54 -26.68 15.79
C TYR A 580 -7.59 -25.17 15.88
N ARG A 581 -6.59 -24.49 15.33
CA ARG A 581 -6.49 -23.03 15.32
C ARG A 581 -6.20 -22.53 13.90
N PRO A 582 -6.87 -21.45 13.47
CA PRO A 582 -6.74 -20.96 12.12
C PRO A 582 -5.29 -20.58 11.80
N ALA A 583 -4.83 -21.04 10.67
CA ALA A 583 -3.53 -20.71 10.11
C ALA A 583 -3.62 -20.49 8.62
N THR A 584 -2.78 -19.58 8.09
CA THR A 584 -2.62 -19.32 6.68
C THR A 584 -1.13 -19.37 6.35
N LEU A 585 -0.73 -20.21 5.41
CA LEU A 585 0.62 -20.24 4.85
C LEU A 585 0.56 -19.74 3.42
N SER A 586 1.40 -18.77 3.07
CA SER A 586 1.60 -18.32 1.70
C SER A 586 3.05 -18.47 1.30
N ILE A 587 3.28 -19.01 0.12
CA ILE A 587 4.62 -19.11 -0.48
C ILE A 587 4.52 -18.48 -1.86
N ASP A 588 5.38 -17.53 -2.16
CA ASP A 588 5.41 -16.86 -3.44
C ASP A 588 6.81 -16.75 -4.02
N GLY A 589 6.88 -16.71 -5.36
CA GLY A 589 8.09 -16.47 -6.12
C GLY A 589 7.80 -15.56 -7.30
N PHE A 590 8.68 -14.56 -7.52
CA PHE A 590 8.56 -13.60 -8.60
C PHE A 590 9.90 -13.41 -9.31
N ILE A 591 9.82 -13.19 -10.62
CA ILE A 591 10.95 -12.86 -11.49
C ILE A 591 10.59 -11.60 -12.25
N THR A 592 11.45 -10.59 -12.19
CA THR A 592 11.34 -9.35 -12.99
C THR A 592 12.61 -9.19 -13.81
N ASN A 593 12.48 -9.06 -15.13
CA ASN A 593 13.58 -8.78 -16.05
C ASN A 593 13.34 -7.45 -16.75
N PHE A 594 14.37 -6.60 -16.79
CA PHE A 594 14.33 -5.36 -17.56
C PHE A 594 14.81 -5.60 -18.98
N GLU A 595 14.02 -5.14 -19.94
CA GLU A 595 14.43 -5.04 -21.36
C GLU A 595 15.14 -3.72 -21.64
N SER A 596 14.71 -2.65 -20.95
CA SER A 596 15.31 -1.32 -20.94
C SER A 596 15.19 -0.73 -19.53
N GLN A 597 16.23 -0.07 -19.07
CA GLN A 597 16.27 0.59 -17.77
C GLN A 597 17.23 1.77 -17.80
N VAL A 598 16.90 2.83 -17.09
CA VAL A 598 17.84 3.89 -16.77
C VAL A 598 18.66 3.44 -15.57
N VAL A 599 19.93 3.14 -15.80
CA VAL A 599 20.87 2.74 -14.74
C VAL A 599 21.32 3.98 -14.00
N VAL A 600 21.24 3.93 -12.66
CA VAL A 600 21.81 4.92 -11.76
C VAL A 600 23.04 4.31 -11.14
N ASP A 601 24.21 4.83 -11.49
CA ASP A 601 25.48 4.23 -11.20
C ASP A 601 26.29 5.11 -10.22
N TYR A 602 26.49 4.59 -9.01
CA TYR A 602 27.25 5.20 -7.92
C TYR A 602 28.65 4.57 -7.73
N GLU A 603 29.09 3.69 -8.64
CA GLU A 603 30.33 2.90 -8.45
C GLU A 603 31.60 3.76 -8.54
N THR A 604 31.53 4.95 -9.15
CA THR A 604 32.64 5.89 -9.21
C THR A 604 32.51 6.92 -8.09
N PRO A 605 33.47 6.99 -7.14
CA PRO A 605 33.46 8.00 -6.07
C PRO A 605 33.37 9.43 -6.63
N GLY A 606 32.51 10.25 -6.00
CA GLY A 606 32.28 11.64 -6.41
C GLY A 606 31.42 11.82 -7.66
N TYR A 607 30.92 10.75 -8.27
CA TYR A 607 30.07 10.81 -9.46
C TYR A 607 28.81 9.98 -9.29
N VAL A 608 27.74 10.38 -9.98
CA VAL A 608 26.56 9.57 -10.27
C VAL A 608 26.25 9.66 -11.77
N TYR A 609 26.20 8.51 -12.42
CA TYR A 609 25.93 8.42 -13.85
C TYR A 609 24.52 7.92 -14.11
N PHE A 610 23.86 8.50 -15.12
CA PHE A 610 22.60 8.05 -15.67
C PHE A 610 22.80 7.63 -17.12
N TYR A 611 22.53 6.36 -17.43
CA TYR A 611 22.69 5.84 -18.80
C TYR A 611 21.71 4.70 -19.09
N ASN A 612 21.50 4.41 -20.37
CA ASN A 612 20.67 3.29 -20.80
C ASN A 612 21.37 1.96 -20.49
N LEU A 613 20.62 1.00 -19.94
CA LEU A 613 21.11 -0.34 -19.62
C LEU A 613 21.78 -1.01 -20.85
N GLN A 614 23.01 -1.46 -20.69
CA GLN A 614 23.76 -2.24 -21.67
C GLN A 614 24.06 -3.60 -21.05
N GLY A 615 23.16 -4.57 -21.24
CA GLY A 615 23.30 -5.90 -20.67
C GLY A 615 22.08 -6.33 -19.86
N ARG A 616 22.25 -6.98 -18.72
CA ARG A 616 21.19 -7.60 -17.94
C ARG A 616 20.86 -6.81 -16.69
N SER A 617 19.57 -6.71 -16.41
CA SER A 617 19.07 -6.24 -15.11
C SER A 617 17.84 -7.05 -14.73
N PHE A 618 17.87 -7.64 -13.53
CA PHE A 618 16.80 -8.51 -13.06
C PHE A 618 16.65 -8.51 -11.55
N SER A 619 15.49 -8.98 -11.09
CA SER A 619 15.22 -9.28 -9.70
C SER A 619 14.44 -10.58 -9.56
N ASN A 620 14.95 -11.51 -8.76
CA ASN A 620 14.32 -12.77 -8.37
C ASN A 620 13.98 -12.69 -6.88
N SER A 621 12.77 -13.06 -6.50
CA SER A 621 12.36 -13.08 -5.10
C SER A 621 11.59 -14.33 -4.75
N ALA A 622 11.77 -14.83 -3.53
CA ALA A 622 10.96 -15.88 -2.94
C ALA A 622 10.63 -15.50 -1.50
N GLN A 623 9.38 -15.68 -1.09
CA GLN A 623 8.91 -15.39 0.26
C GLN A 623 8.00 -16.52 0.76
N ALA A 624 8.13 -16.84 2.05
CA ALA A 624 7.19 -17.67 2.76
C ALA A 624 6.65 -16.86 3.96
N GLU A 625 5.34 -16.85 4.15
CA GLU A 625 4.67 -16.16 5.25
C GLU A 625 3.66 -17.09 5.93
N LEU A 626 3.75 -17.21 7.24
CA LEU A 626 2.83 -17.95 8.09
C LEU A 626 2.09 -16.96 9.00
N GLN A 627 0.78 -16.99 8.95
CA GLN A 627 -0.12 -16.34 9.91
C GLN A 627 -0.81 -17.41 10.73
N TRP A 628 -0.72 -17.36 12.06
CA TRP A 628 -1.26 -18.36 12.94
C TRP A 628 -1.75 -17.74 14.26
N SER A 629 -2.93 -18.15 14.72
CA SER A 629 -3.51 -17.73 16.00
C SER A 629 -3.51 -18.90 16.99
N PRO A 630 -2.38 -19.25 17.67
CA PRO A 630 -2.24 -20.45 18.49
C PRO A 630 -3.20 -20.51 19.66
N ILE A 631 -3.55 -19.37 20.22
CA ILE A 631 -4.57 -19.20 21.25
C ILE A 631 -5.49 -18.03 20.91
N ARG A 632 -6.65 -17.95 21.55
CA ARG A 632 -7.58 -16.83 21.32
C ARG A 632 -6.89 -15.51 21.63
N ARG A 633 -7.04 -14.51 20.72
CA ARG A 633 -6.49 -13.14 20.86
C ARG A 633 -4.96 -13.05 20.85
N PHE A 634 -4.28 -14.07 20.38
CA PHE A 634 -2.85 -14.02 20.15
C PHE A 634 -2.55 -14.44 18.73
N ASP A 635 -2.09 -13.51 17.94
CA ASP A 635 -1.77 -13.69 16.53
C ASP A 635 -0.25 -13.62 16.34
N ILE A 636 0.29 -14.56 15.59
CA ILE A 636 1.68 -14.63 15.19
C ILE A 636 1.73 -14.54 13.66
N ARG A 637 2.56 -13.64 13.15
CA ARG A 637 2.88 -13.56 11.73
C ARG A 637 4.39 -13.67 11.57
N MET A 638 4.85 -14.67 10.85
CA MET A 638 6.26 -14.92 10.56
C MET A 638 6.46 -14.92 9.05
N ALA A 639 7.52 -14.30 8.59
CA ALA A 639 7.89 -14.35 7.18
C ALA A 639 9.40 -14.43 7.01
N TYR A 640 9.81 -15.12 5.95
CA TYR A 640 11.18 -15.13 5.48
C TYR A 640 11.19 -14.85 3.98
N ARG A 641 12.09 -13.95 3.57
CA ARG A 641 12.26 -13.57 2.18
C ARG A 641 13.71 -13.73 1.75
N TRP A 642 13.88 -14.32 0.58
CA TRP A 642 15.11 -14.35 -0.19
C TRP A 642 14.96 -13.46 -1.43
N LEU A 643 16.04 -12.78 -1.80
CA LEU A 643 16.07 -11.82 -2.87
C LEU A 643 17.42 -11.81 -3.59
N GLU A 644 17.39 -11.80 -4.93
CA GLU A 644 18.54 -11.58 -5.78
C GLU A 644 18.20 -10.49 -6.80
N ALA A 645 18.78 -9.29 -6.65
CA ALA A 645 18.59 -8.17 -7.57
C ALA A 645 19.95 -7.73 -8.10
N ARG A 646 20.15 -7.80 -9.42
CA ARG A 646 21.40 -7.46 -10.08
C ARG A 646 21.19 -6.56 -11.28
N THR A 647 22.15 -5.72 -11.54
CA THR A 647 22.18 -4.80 -12.70
C THR A 647 23.60 -4.80 -13.31
N GLU A 648 23.67 -4.76 -14.64
CA GLU A 648 24.90 -4.54 -15.38
C GLU A 648 25.29 -3.06 -15.25
N TYR A 649 26.35 -2.81 -14.50
CA TYR A 649 27.01 -1.51 -14.40
C TYR A 649 28.16 -1.45 -15.39
N ARG A 650 28.83 -0.30 -15.53
CA ARG A 650 30.02 -0.16 -16.41
C ARG A 650 31.13 -1.16 -16.10
N GLU A 651 31.21 -1.56 -14.84
CA GLU A 651 32.22 -2.52 -14.36
C GLU A 651 31.71 -3.97 -14.30
N GLY A 652 30.56 -4.27 -14.94
CA GLY A 652 29.95 -5.59 -15.04
C GLY A 652 28.73 -5.82 -14.16
N LEU A 653 28.24 -7.05 -14.16
CA LEU A 653 27.01 -7.46 -13.45
C LEU A 653 27.24 -7.54 -11.93
N ARG A 654 26.61 -6.66 -11.17
CA ARG A 654 26.72 -6.59 -9.71
C ARG A 654 25.36 -6.65 -9.02
N ASP A 655 25.36 -7.01 -7.74
CA ASP A 655 24.19 -6.87 -6.89
C ASP A 655 23.79 -5.38 -6.79
N ARG A 656 22.52 -5.09 -6.81
CA ARG A 656 22.05 -3.70 -6.61
C ARG A 656 22.48 -3.18 -5.24
N PRO A 657 22.98 -1.94 -5.14
CA PRO A 657 23.41 -1.40 -3.87
C PRO A 657 22.24 -1.24 -2.89
N LEU A 658 22.55 -1.32 -1.61
CA LEU A 658 21.67 -1.09 -0.48
C LEU A 658 20.42 -2.02 -0.45
N VAL A 659 20.49 -3.17 -1.13
CA VAL A 659 19.44 -4.20 -1.15
C VAL A 659 19.91 -5.42 -0.36
N ASN A 660 19.13 -5.82 0.66
CA ASN A 660 19.42 -7.00 1.48
C ASN A 660 18.94 -8.28 0.76
N ARG A 661 19.77 -9.34 0.77
CA ARG A 661 19.42 -10.63 0.18
C ARG A 661 18.40 -11.43 1.01
N HIS A 662 18.46 -11.29 2.33
CA HIS A 662 17.61 -12.03 3.25
C HIS A 662 16.93 -11.09 4.24
N ARG A 663 15.69 -11.38 4.59
CA ARG A 663 14.95 -10.71 5.67
C ARG A 663 14.10 -11.74 6.39
N ALA A 664 14.20 -11.77 7.70
CA ALA A 664 13.27 -12.49 8.57
C ALA A 664 12.43 -11.47 9.34
N PHE A 665 11.16 -11.81 9.52
CA PHE A 665 10.17 -10.92 10.13
C PHE A 665 9.25 -11.72 11.03
N THR A 666 8.97 -11.23 12.24
CA THR A 666 7.99 -11.78 13.15
C THR A 666 7.22 -10.66 13.82
N ASN A 667 5.90 -10.71 13.70
CA ASN A 667 5.00 -9.83 14.44
C ASN A 667 4.15 -10.68 15.41
N LEU A 668 4.06 -10.21 16.64
CA LEU A 668 3.29 -10.81 17.73
C LEU A 668 2.24 -9.80 18.17
N ALA A 669 0.97 -10.19 18.16
CA ALA A 669 -0.14 -9.35 18.60
C ALA A 669 -0.97 -10.09 19.65
N PHE A 670 -1.15 -9.49 20.83
CA PHE A 670 -1.94 -10.05 21.91
C PHE A 670 -2.96 -9.05 22.42
N GLU A 671 -4.21 -9.47 22.54
CA GLU A 671 -5.28 -8.66 23.09
C GLU A 671 -5.87 -9.34 24.34
N THR A 672 -6.07 -8.59 25.42
CA THR A 672 -6.79 -9.12 26.60
C THR A 672 -8.29 -9.28 26.27
N ARG A 673 -9.03 -9.96 27.12
CA ARG A 673 -10.49 -10.01 27.00
C ARG A 673 -11.07 -8.60 27.18
N LYS A 674 -11.96 -8.19 26.28
CA LYS A 674 -12.75 -6.95 26.42
C LYS A 674 -13.60 -7.09 27.67
N LYS A 675 -13.46 -6.17 28.63
CA LYS A 675 -14.25 -6.12 29.86
C LYS A 675 -15.69 -5.71 29.54
N ALA A 676 -16.61 -5.93 30.49
CA ALA A 676 -18.01 -5.52 30.34
C ALA A 676 -18.18 -4.01 30.07
N ASN A 677 -17.25 -3.20 30.57
CA ASN A 677 -17.21 -1.75 30.33
C ASN A 677 -16.54 -1.37 29.02
N GLY A 678 -16.18 -2.33 28.15
CA GLY A 678 -15.53 -2.08 26.87
C GLY A 678 -14.01 -1.93 26.92
N SER A 679 -13.38 -1.82 28.10
CA SER A 679 -11.93 -1.59 28.18
C SER A 679 -11.11 -2.86 27.85
N GLN A 680 -9.92 -2.65 27.25
CA GLN A 680 -9.05 -3.71 26.75
C GLN A 680 -7.58 -3.25 26.70
N TRP A 681 -6.63 -4.16 26.93
CA TRP A 681 -5.22 -3.98 26.62
C TRP A 681 -4.88 -4.67 25.31
N ARG A 682 -4.05 -4.02 24.47
CA ARG A 682 -3.44 -4.60 23.28
C ARG A 682 -1.93 -4.46 23.38
N PHE A 683 -1.21 -5.52 22.99
CA PHE A 683 0.24 -5.59 22.99
C PHE A 683 0.70 -6.03 21.62
N ASP A 684 1.58 -5.26 21.00
CA ASP A 684 2.13 -5.53 19.69
C ASP A 684 3.65 -5.48 19.74
N ALA A 685 4.31 -6.43 19.11
CA ALA A 685 5.76 -6.45 18.97
C ALA A 685 6.17 -6.96 17.59
N THR A 686 7.15 -6.31 16.99
CA THR A 686 7.70 -6.69 15.69
C THR A 686 9.21 -6.83 15.83
N VAL A 687 9.72 -7.98 15.38
CA VAL A 687 11.15 -8.30 15.34
C VAL A 687 11.54 -8.54 13.89
N GLN A 688 12.60 -7.89 13.42
CA GLN A 688 13.13 -8.04 12.08
C GLN A 688 14.63 -8.32 12.13
N TRP A 689 15.08 -9.24 11.29
CA TRP A 689 16.48 -9.41 10.95
C TRP A 689 16.67 -9.06 9.47
N ILE A 690 17.65 -8.18 9.22
CA ILE A 690 18.01 -7.69 7.89
C ILE A 690 19.44 -8.10 7.62
N SER A 691 19.68 -8.88 6.56
CA SER A 691 21.02 -9.29 6.17
C SER A 691 21.81 -8.14 5.56
N ARG A 692 23.13 -8.31 5.54
CA ARG A 692 24.07 -7.39 4.93
C ARG A 692 23.66 -6.94 3.53
N LYS A 693 23.99 -5.70 3.20
CA LYS A 693 23.72 -5.02 1.92
C LYS A 693 25.02 -4.66 1.23
N ARG A 694 25.09 -4.72 -0.09
CA ARG A 694 26.24 -4.22 -0.84
C ARG A 694 26.25 -2.69 -0.79
N ILE A 695 27.42 -2.14 -0.54
CA ILE A 695 27.71 -0.71 -0.60
C ILE A 695 28.55 -0.47 -1.87
N PRO A 696 28.27 0.55 -2.70
CA PRO A 696 29.15 0.96 -3.79
C PRO A 696 30.57 1.31 -3.28
N PHE A 697 31.55 1.29 -4.17
CA PHE A 697 32.89 1.66 -3.80
C PHE A 697 32.97 3.11 -3.32
N VAL A 698 33.47 3.31 -2.10
CA VAL A 698 33.58 4.61 -1.44
C VAL A 698 34.98 4.77 -0.84
N ILE A 699 35.48 5.97 -0.86
CA ILE A 699 36.73 6.36 -0.22
C ILE A 699 36.38 7.20 1.00
N SER A 700 36.86 6.80 2.18
CA SER A 700 36.71 7.56 3.43
C SER A 700 38.02 7.88 4.05
N ASN A 701 38.13 9.00 4.78
CA ASN A 701 39.27 9.33 5.61
C ASN A 701 39.05 8.80 7.02
N HIS A 702 39.67 7.66 7.36
CA HIS A 702 39.82 7.20 8.73
C HIS A 702 41.21 7.58 9.24
N GLY A 703 41.40 8.85 9.66
CA GLY A 703 42.72 9.35 10.17
C GLY A 703 43.44 10.33 9.25
N GLU A 704 44.41 11.04 9.78
CA GLU A 704 45.01 12.27 9.20
C GLU A 704 45.71 12.10 7.83
N HIS A 705 45.93 10.89 7.30
CA HIS A 705 46.75 10.75 6.09
C HIS A 705 46.37 9.64 5.09
N ASP A 706 45.47 8.72 5.38
CA ASP A 706 45.15 7.62 4.45
C ASP A 706 43.68 7.56 4.05
N LYS A 707 43.40 7.70 2.74
CA LYS A 707 42.10 7.43 2.14
C LYS A 707 41.94 5.93 2.00
N GLU A 708 41.18 5.30 2.92
CA GLU A 708 40.89 3.87 2.87
C GLU A 708 39.54 3.57 2.24
N PRO A 709 39.43 2.48 1.45
CA PRO A 709 38.15 2.04 0.95
C PRO A 709 37.29 1.50 2.10
N LEU A 710 36.02 1.97 2.21
CA LEU A 710 35.04 1.37 3.11
C LEU A 710 34.70 -0.06 2.68
N SER A 711 34.21 -0.84 3.63
CA SER A 711 33.73 -2.20 3.34
C SER A 711 32.68 -2.18 2.20
N SER A 712 32.83 -3.11 1.25
CA SER A 712 31.82 -3.29 0.16
C SER A 712 30.49 -3.86 0.65
N TRP A 713 30.39 -4.23 1.92
CA TRP A 713 29.20 -4.81 2.52
C TRP A 713 28.93 -4.22 3.90
N SER A 714 27.67 -3.92 4.19
CA SER A 714 27.23 -3.52 5.52
C SER A 714 27.22 -4.71 6.48
N ASP A 715 27.03 -4.43 7.76
CA ASP A 715 26.67 -5.44 8.74
C ASP A 715 25.20 -5.90 8.54
N ASP A 716 24.86 -7.06 9.10
CA ASP A 716 23.49 -7.48 9.34
C ASP A 716 23.03 -6.95 10.71
N TYR A 717 21.72 -6.69 10.83
CA TYR A 717 21.21 -6.10 12.06
C TYR A 717 19.78 -6.55 12.38
N TRP A 718 19.43 -6.37 13.65
CA TRP A 718 18.12 -6.63 14.20
C TRP A 718 17.41 -5.31 14.55
N GLN A 719 16.14 -5.24 14.25
CA GLN A 719 15.27 -4.16 14.72
C GLN A 719 14.10 -4.75 15.50
N VAL A 720 13.79 -4.11 16.62
CA VAL A 720 12.65 -4.47 17.47
C VAL A 720 11.80 -3.22 17.69
N MET A 721 10.50 -3.35 17.46
CA MET A 721 9.49 -2.35 17.75
C MET A 721 8.45 -2.95 18.67
N ALA A 722 7.89 -2.18 19.61
CA ALA A 722 6.82 -2.64 20.47
C ALA A 722 5.87 -1.51 20.84
N GLN A 723 4.59 -1.84 21.00
CA GLN A 723 3.56 -0.90 21.43
C GLN A 723 2.60 -1.58 22.43
N VAL A 724 2.19 -0.81 23.40
CA VAL A 724 1.11 -1.16 24.33
C VAL A 724 0.00 -0.13 24.20
N THR A 725 -1.23 -0.59 23.99
CA THR A 725 -2.40 0.27 23.86
C THR A 725 -3.44 -0.10 24.93
N TYR A 726 -3.97 0.90 25.62
CA TYR A 726 -5.11 0.75 26.49
C TYR A 726 -6.35 1.43 25.88
N VAL A 727 -7.39 0.64 25.66
CA VAL A 727 -8.69 1.10 25.15
C VAL A 727 -9.60 1.37 26.34
N PHE A 728 -10.11 2.59 26.45
CA PHE A 728 -11.07 3.01 27.48
C PHE A 728 -12.52 2.74 27.04
N LYS A 729 -13.45 2.86 27.98
CA LYS A 729 -14.89 2.68 27.73
C LYS A 729 -15.45 3.63 26.63
N THR A 730 -14.88 4.80 26.49
CA THR A 730 -15.37 5.92 25.65
C THR A 730 -14.77 5.92 24.25
N ASN A 731 -14.31 4.78 23.74
CA ASN A 731 -13.57 4.69 22.47
C ASN A 731 -12.32 5.60 22.42
N LEU A 732 -11.81 5.97 23.59
CA LEU A 732 -10.53 6.63 23.75
C LEU A 732 -9.45 5.56 23.90
N GLU A 733 -8.38 5.67 23.14
CA GLU A 733 -7.20 4.81 23.23
C GLU A 733 -5.99 5.65 23.63
N LEU A 734 -5.22 5.15 24.57
CA LEU A 734 -3.89 5.66 24.91
C LEU A 734 -2.88 4.61 24.50
N TYR A 735 -1.85 5.00 23.74
CA TYR A 735 -0.80 4.08 23.32
C TYR A 735 0.59 4.63 23.64
N VAL A 736 1.49 3.73 24.01
CA VAL A 736 2.90 3.99 24.28
C VAL A 736 3.72 2.93 23.56
N GLY A 737 4.77 3.33 22.90
CA GLY A 737 5.61 2.39 22.17
C GLY A 737 7.05 2.87 22.01
N GLY A 738 7.82 2.02 21.35
CA GLY A 738 9.20 2.32 21.01
C GLY A 738 9.63 1.67 19.71
N GLU A 739 10.44 2.37 18.99
CA GLU A 739 11.09 1.97 17.76
C GLU A 739 12.57 1.75 17.99
N ASN A 740 13.16 0.89 17.15
CA ASN A 740 14.59 0.55 17.23
C ASN A 740 15.06 0.22 18.66
N LEU A 741 14.30 -0.63 19.39
CA LEU A 741 14.60 -0.99 20.77
C LEU A 741 15.94 -1.72 20.94
N THR A 742 16.50 -2.25 19.86
CA THR A 742 17.85 -2.83 19.80
C THR A 742 18.95 -1.78 19.89
N ASN A 743 18.62 -0.52 19.67
CA ASN A 743 19.55 0.62 19.63
C ASN A 743 20.66 0.47 18.58
N PHE A 744 20.38 -0.20 17.47
CA PHE A 744 21.33 -0.31 16.38
C PHE A 744 21.37 1.00 15.58
N MET A 745 22.56 1.56 15.37
CA MET A 745 22.77 2.78 14.57
C MET A 745 23.96 2.59 13.65
N VAL A 746 23.93 3.29 12.51
CA VAL A 746 25.07 3.43 11.61
C VAL A 746 25.82 4.69 12.02
N HIS A 747 27.02 4.52 12.57
CA HIS A 747 27.85 5.66 13.02
C HIS A 747 28.50 6.39 11.84
N ASP A 748 29.02 5.66 10.85
CA ASP A 748 29.65 6.21 9.64
C ASP A 748 28.62 6.34 8.50
N ALA A 749 27.50 6.99 8.77
CA ALA A 749 26.39 7.12 7.81
C ALA A 749 26.74 8.10 6.67
N ILE A 750 27.61 9.07 6.94
CA ILE A 750 27.99 10.14 6.02
C ILE A 750 29.49 10.08 5.72
N VAL A 751 29.83 9.83 4.47
CA VAL A 751 31.21 9.79 3.98
C VAL A 751 31.76 11.20 3.93
N MET A 752 32.98 11.41 4.45
CA MET A 752 33.61 12.73 4.52
C MET A 752 32.79 13.81 5.24
N GLY A 753 31.99 13.43 6.25
CA GLY A 753 31.11 14.33 7.02
C GLY A 753 31.86 15.53 7.63
N ASN A 754 33.14 15.36 8.00
CA ASN A 754 34.00 16.43 8.51
C ASN A 754 34.49 17.40 7.43
N GLU A 755 34.39 17.03 6.14
CA GLU A 755 34.87 17.80 4.99
C GLU A 755 33.72 18.05 4.00
N THR A 756 32.68 18.75 4.43
CA THR A 756 31.48 18.99 3.64
C THR A 756 31.70 19.74 2.31
N SER A 757 32.88 20.36 2.14
CA SER A 757 33.31 20.98 0.88
C SER A 757 34.05 20.01 -0.06
N SER A 758 34.27 18.76 0.34
CA SER A 758 34.91 17.74 -0.50
C SER A 758 33.91 17.25 -1.58
N SER A 759 34.43 16.98 -2.79
CA SER A 759 33.67 16.31 -3.85
C SER A 759 33.32 14.85 -3.51
N LEU A 760 33.93 14.29 -2.46
CA LEU A 760 33.68 12.95 -1.96
C LEU A 760 32.69 12.93 -0.78
N PHE A 761 32.20 14.11 -0.33
CA PHE A 761 31.16 14.20 0.67
C PHE A 761 29.88 13.49 0.18
N ASP A 762 29.38 12.52 0.97
CA ASP A 762 28.29 11.67 0.52
C ASP A 762 27.45 11.09 1.68
N GLY A 763 26.22 11.53 1.82
CA GLY A 763 25.20 10.98 2.70
C GLY A 763 24.17 10.09 1.97
N SER A 764 24.36 9.81 0.65
CA SER A 764 23.38 9.08 -0.16
C SER A 764 23.42 7.55 0.03
N LEU A 765 24.43 7.01 0.71
CA LEU A 765 24.67 5.56 0.78
C LEU A 765 24.25 4.92 2.11
N LEU A 766 23.11 5.32 2.65
CA LEU A 766 22.60 4.83 3.92
C LEU A 766 22.09 3.38 3.83
N TRP A 767 22.62 2.50 4.67
CA TRP A 767 22.24 1.08 4.70
C TRP A 767 21.48 0.64 5.96
N GLY A 768 21.41 1.44 7.01
CA GLY A 768 20.72 1.16 8.28
C GLY A 768 20.15 2.42 8.92
N PRO A 769 19.57 2.36 10.12
CA PRO A 769 19.07 3.54 10.83
C PRO A 769 20.22 4.42 11.34
N VAL A 770 20.03 5.74 11.28
CA VAL A 770 20.97 6.75 11.82
C VAL A 770 20.63 7.13 13.26
N PHE A 771 19.40 6.90 13.71
CA PHE A 771 18.97 7.20 15.07
C PHE A 771 18.82 5.93 15.91
N GLY A 772 19.06 6.06 17.21
CA GLY A 772 18.93 4.98 18.19
C GLY A 772 17.47 4.70 18.61
N ARG A 773 17.27 4.34 19.87
CA ARG A 773 15.94 4.08 20.43
C ARG A 773 15.10 5.34 20.43
N MET A 774 13.90 5.23 19.92
CA MET A 774 12.90 6.28 20.01
C MET A 774 11.66 5.76 20.74
N GLY A 775 11.20 6.52 21.73
CA GLY A 775 9.95 6.29 22.42
C GLY A 775 8.87 7.24 21.93
N TYR A 776 7.62 6.81 22.02
CA TYR A 776 6.49 7.67 21.67
C TYR A 776 5.26 7.40 22.54
N VAL A 777 4.39 8.40 22.61
CA VAL A 777 3.07 8.32 23.23
C VAL A 777 2.03 8.95 22.31
N GLY A 778 0.84 8.44 22.33
CA GLY A 778 -0.26 9.04 21.58
C GLY A 778 -1.63 8.66 22.12
N LEU A 779 -2.60 9.38 21.60
CA LEU A 779 -4.01 9.29 21.98
C LEU A 779 -4.86 9.22 20.72
N ARG A 780 -5.83 8.28 20.68
CA ARG A 780 -6.87 8.18 19.64
C ARG A 780 -8.23 8.28 20.29
N TRP A 781 -9.07 9.15 19.77
CA TRP A 781 -10.45 9.31 20.23
C TRP A 781 -11.39 9.25 19.03
N MET A 782 -12.30 8.30 19.06
CA MET A 782 -13.25 8.01 17.96
C MET A 782 -14.70 8.06 18.48
N LEU A 783 -15.60 8.76 17.77
CA LEU A 783 -17.03 8.87 18.05
C LEU A 783 -17.88 8.47 16.85
#